data_fc62ed34a335b98f703917d7a55080f0
#
_entry.id   fc62ed34a335b98f703917d7a55080f0
#
_cell.length_a   1.000
_cell.length_b   1.000
_cell.length_c   1.000
_cell.angle_alpha   90.00
_cell.angle_beta   90.00
_cell.angle_gamma   90.00
#
_symmetry.space_group_name_H-M   'P 1'
#
loop_
_entity.id
_entity.type
_entity.pdbx_description
1 polymer ?
#
loop_
_entity_poly.entity_id
_entity_poly.type
_entity_poly.pdbx_seq_one_letter_code
_entity_poly.pdbx_strand_id
1 'polypeptide(L)'
;MKVVGLLSGGKDSCYNLCHCVKNGHEIVALATLGPEPGTDELDSYLYQTVGQDGIHLVAEALRLPLHRQTIRGTAVELGSEYGPRSHTSSMQGVEGDETEDMYTLLNKIKCIYPEITAVSVGAILSSYQRVRVEYVCQRLGLTVLAFLWQRDQAELLREMVEAPVKSVLIKVAGAGLVPGHLGKSLAEMEPILQSVNSKYGVHVCGEGGEYETYTLDCPIFHSRISLEETTVAHHGESSHIAPVAYLRLVSAKISPKPNGVSNLDGVTLPPLLDPEFAGTMNELGSYPVPSFPRPNPPSLQGTSSLRSCISKRGNWVFVASIFGTSLSTSSGCVGDSLEKEVEEAFNHLEVLLAESSLSLVDIAHINLTLSSMAHFSEVNRVYATKFGTSPPTRACVASHLPGGARVMLDAIVRLPASDRHPQDRVALHVQSRSYWAPANIGPYSQAVMVGSKIFVSGQIGLIPASLTLPSPSSFLEEAVLSLQHVQRILATFQSPQWIESIICYMVDISHLEQARMVWKCTQSMYKENIPVLFLEVSELPKGALVEWQVVAGTCQSSSDQDDEDEDAPGPENISGHQPAFSGCNSRSSQTLTVIGTVSNDPDISTQLPRHHLTYIRGFHSTGISVDEAERRIKSSLSLTQEKVEDYAISLVCVNAIGLNTGPADLDIGYYAMGSLL
;
A
#
# COMPACT_ATOMS: atom_id res chain seq x y z
N MET A 1 -15.90 15.44 -4.52
CA MET A 1 -15.10 15.68 -5.75
C MET A 1 -16.04 15.61 -6.93
N LYS A 2 -15.66 16.30 -8.05
CA LYS A 2 -16.32 16.12 -9.35
C LYS A 2 -15.64 15.00 -10.11
N VAL A 3 -16.43 14.04 -10.58
CA VAL A 3 -15.97 12.72 -11.04
C VAL A 3 -16.34 12.48 -12.49
N VAL A 4 -15.41 11.94 -13.29
CA VAL A 4 -15.74 11.24 -14.53
C VAL A 4 -15.79 9.74 -14.28
N GLY A 5 -16.87 9.09 -14.68
CA GLY A 5 -17.03 7.64 -14.55
C GLY A 5 -16.46 6.90 -15.76
N LEU A 6 -15.48 6.02 -15.57
CA LEU A 6 -15.11 5.02 -16.56
C LEU A 6 -16.24 3.99 -16.60
N LEU A 7 -16.96 3.94 -17.73
CA LEU A 7 -18.19 3.18 -17.88
C LEU A 7 -17.99 2.05 -18.89
N SER A 8 -18.09 0.80 -18.42
CA SER A 8 -18.20 -0.39 -19.28
C SER A 8 -19.66 -0.78 -19.57
N GLY A 9 -20.61 -0.29 -18.78
CA GLY A 9 -22.01 -0.69 -18.77
C GLY A 9 -22.30 -1.91 -17.90
N GLY A 10 -21.27 -2.58 -17.39
CA GLY A 10 -21.37 -3.72 -16.48
C GLY A 10 -21.68 -3.31 -15.04
N LYS A 11 -22.00 -4.31 -14.22
CA LYS A 11 -22.38 -4.17 -12.80
C LYS A 11 -21.35 -3.38 -11.98
N ASP A 12 -20.05 -3.65 -12.18
CA ASP A 12 -18.97 -3.11 -11.34
C ASP A 12 -18.78 -1.62 -11.58
N SER A 13 -18.73 -1.20 -12.84
CA SER A 13 -18.62 0.23 -13.18
C SER A 13 -19.82 1.03 -12.65
N CYS A 14 -21.06 0.50 -12.80
CA CYS A 14 -22.28 1.15 -12.30
C CYS A 14 -22.35 1.16 -10.78
N TYR A 15 -21.97 0.05 -10.11
CA TYR A 15 -21.99 -0.02 -8.65
C TYR A 15 -20.92 0.87 -8.00
N ASN A 16 -19.72 0.97 -8.59
CA ASN A 16 -18.72 1.90 -8.11
C ASN A 16 -19.19 3.37 -8.22
N LEU A 17 -19.97 3.73 -9.25
CA LEU A 17 -20.60 5.04 -9.34
C LEU A 17 -21.60 5.27 -8.20
N CYS A 18 -22.37 4.24 -7.79
CA CYS A 18 -23.26 4.33 -6.63
C CYS A 18 -22.45 4.64 -5.35
N HIS A 19 -21.30 3.97 -5.16
CA HIS A 19 -20.40 4.26 -4.04
C HIS A 19 -19.80 5.66 -4.12
N CYS A 20 -19.45 6.15 -5.30
CA CYS A 20 -19.00 7.54 -5.46
C CYS A 20 -20.05 8.53 -4.95
N VAL A 21 -21.30 8.36 -5.36
CA VAL A 21 -22.41 9.24 -4.91
C VAL A 21 -22.68 9.08 -3.41
N LYS A 22 -22.64 7.84 -2.88
CA LYS A 22 -22.81 7.56 -1.45
C LYS A 22 -21.74 8.22 -0.57
N ASN A 23 -20.51 8.37 -1.10
CA ASN A 23 -19.40 9.09 -0.45
C ASN A 23 -19.43 10.60 -0.72
N GLY A 24 -20.52 11.14 -1.26
CA GLY A 24 -20.69 12.59 -1.47
C GLY A 24 -19.92 13.15 -2.67
N HIS A 25 -19.59 12.33 -3.66
CA HIS A 25 -18.98 12.76 -4.92
C HIS A 25 -20.07 13.02 -5.98
N GLU A 26 -19.82 13.96 -6.87
CA GLU A 26 -20.70 14.35 -7.97
C GLU A 26 -20.17 13.79 -9.30
N ILE A 27 -20.99 12.99 -10.00
CA ILE A 27 -20.63 12.48 -11.31
C ILE A 27 -21.01 13.52 -12.35
N VAL A 28 -20.03 14.02 -13.12
CA VAL A 28 -20.19 15.12 -14.09
C VAL A 28 -20.28 14.59 -15.52
N ALA A 29 -19.53 13.55 -15.82
CA ALA A 29 -19.44 12.97 -17.16
C ALA A 29 -19.11 11.49 -17.10
N LEU A 30 -19.34 10.80 -18.21
CA LEU A 30 -19.02 9.39 -18.40
C LEU A 30 -18.00 9.27 -19.55
N ALA A 31 -17.08 8.33 -19.40
CA ALA A 31 -16.06 8.00 -20.36
C ALA A 31 -16.09 6.52 -20.69
N THR A 32 -16.08 6.17 -21.96
CA THR A 32 -16.03 4.76 -22.39
C THR A 32 -15.07 4.58 -23.55
N LEU A 33 -14.36 3.46 -23.53
CA LEU A 33 -13.53 3.01 -24.63
C LEU A 33 -14.18 1.75 -25.22
N GLY A 34 -14.14 1.64 -26.52
CA GLY A 34 -14.78 0.52 -27.23
C GLY A 34 -14.16 0.31 -28.60
N PRO A 35 -14.51 -0.82 -29.24
CA PRO A 35 -14.05 -1.12 -30.58
C PRO A 35 -14.57 -0.12 -31.61
N GLU A 36 -14.05 -0.22 -32.84
CA GLU A 36 -14.61 0.50 -33.99
C GLU A 36 -16.09 0.11 -34.20
N PRO A 37 -16.94 1.07 -34.63
CA PRO A 37 -18.35 0.80 -34.91
C PRO A 37 -18.56 -0.41 -35.85
N GLY A 38 -19.40 -1.35 -35.42
CA GLY A 38 -19.67 -2.57 -36.18
C GLY A 38 -18.81 -3.77 -35.83
N THR A 39 -17.89 -3.62 -34.86
CA THR A 39 -17.14 -4.73 -34.25
C THR A 39 -17.81 -5.10 -32.92
N ASP A 40 -18.24 -6.34 -32.79
CA ASP A 40 -19.00 -6.81 -31.62
C ASP A 40 -18.12 -7.01 -30.39
N GLU A 41 -16.86 -7.44 -30.59
CA GLU A 41 -15.91 -7.79 -29.53
C GLU A 41 -14.49 -7.47 -30.01
N LEU A 42 -13.69 -6.93 -29.10
CA LEU A 42 -12.25 -6.74 -29.25
C LEU A 42 -11.59 -7.44 -28.05
N ASP A 43 -10.51 -8.16 -28.33
CA ASP A 43 -9.71 -8.78 -27.28
C ASP A 43 -8.87 -7.69 -26.58
N SER A 44 -9.29 -7.31 -25.38
CA SER A 44 -8.63 -6.29 -24.56
C SER A 44 -8.50 -6.80 -23.12
N TYR A 45 -7.32 -6.59 -22.52
CA TYR A 45 -7.09 -6.90 -21.11
C TYR A 45 -7.63 -5.80 -20.17
N LEU A 46 -7.88 -4.60 -20.72
CA LEU A 46 -8.25 -3.42 -19.92
C LEU A 46 -9.76 -3.15 -19.97
N TYR A 47 -10.41 -3.40 -21.11
CA TYR A 47 -11.77 -2.94 -21.35
C TYR A 47 -12.75 -4.09 -21.64
N GLN A 48 -13.95 -4.00 -21.05
CA GLN A 48 -15.09 -4.78 -21.51
C GLN A 48 -15.59 -4.20 -22.83
N THR A 49 -15.68 -5.02 -23.86
CA THR A 49 -16.07 -4.58 -25.20
C THR A 49 -17.45 -5.07 -25.63
N VAL A 50 -17.95 -6.16 -25.06
CA VAL A 50 -19.32 -6.65 -25.31
C VAL A 50 -20.35 -5.70 -24.68
N GLY A 51 -21.42 -5.41 -25.38
CA GLY A 51 -22.52 -4.51 -24.94
C GLY A 51 -22.24 -3.02 -25.18
N GLN A 52 -21.15 -2.68 -25.89
CA GLN A 52 -20.80 -1.29 -26.23
C GLN A 52 -21.86 -0.59 -27.10
N ASP A 53 -22.66 -1.34 -27.86
CA ASP A 53 -23.77 -0.78 -28.63
C ASP A 53 -24.87 -0.18 -27.74
N GLY A 54 -25.06 -0.74 -26.53
CA GLY A 54 -26.04 -0.28 -25.55
C GLY A 54 -25.51 0.78 -24.57
N ILE A 55 -24.24 1.13 -24.60
CA ILE A 55 -23.62 2.01 -23.56
C ILE A 55 -24.28 3.41 -23.49
N HIS A 56 -24.78 3.91 -24.64
CA HIS A 56 -25.47 5.20 -24.70
C HIS A 56 -26.78 5.19 -23.90
N LEU A 57 -27.46 4.04 -23.78
CA LEU A 57 -28.70 3.87 -22.99
C LEU A 57 -28.39 3.99 -21.49
N VAL A 58 -27.24 3.48 -21.04
CA VAL A 58 -26.80 3.61 -19.65
C VAL A 58 -26.54 5.08 -19.32
N ALA A 59 -25.87 5.80 -20.22
CA ALA A 59 -25.63 7.23 -20.05
C ALA A 59 -26.93 8.06 -20.06
N GLU A 60 -27.88 7.73 -20.92
CA GLU A 60 -29.21 8.34 -20.97
C GLU A 60 -30.00 8.03 -19.67
N ALA A 61 -29.92 6.79 -19.17
CA ALA A 61 -30.54 6.39 -17.91
C ALA A 61 -29.97 7.17 -16.71
N LEU A 62 -28.67 7.50 -16.74
CA LEU A 62 -27.98 8.36 -15.78
C LEU A 62 -28.21 9.85 -16.00
N ARG A 63 -28.69 10.27 -17.18
CA ARG A 63 -28.80 11.65 -17.64
C ARG A 63 -27.45 12.40 -17.61
N LEU A 64 -26.39 11.72 -18.00
CA LEU A 64 -25.03 12.27 -18.01
C LEU A 64 -24.43 12.26 -19.42
N PRO A 65 -23.58 13.26 -19.77
CA PRO A 65 -22.89 13.27 -21.05
C PRO A 65 -21.91 12.09 -21.13
N LEU A 66 -21.93 11.42 -22.29
CA LEU A 66 -21.07 10.28 -22.60
C LEU A 66 -20.01 10.69 -23.63
N HIS A 67 -18.74 10.49 -23.28
CA HIS A 67 -17.61 10.64 -24.17
C HIS A 67 -17.06 9.26 -24.55
N ARG A 68 -16.94 9.03 -25.87
CA ARG A 68 -16.42 7.76 -26.41
C ARG A 68 -15.10 7.97 -27.10
N GLN A 69 -14.23 6.98 -26.98
CA GLN A 69 -12.97 6.87 -27.69
C GLN A 69 -12.83 5.47 -28.26
N THR A 70 -12.42 5.35 -29.52
CA THR A 70 -12.08 4.07 -30.11
C THR A 70 -10.73 3.60 -29.60
N ILE A 71 -10.65 2.31 -29.21
CA ILE A 71 -9.40 1.65 -28.86
C ILE A 71 -8.62 1.42 -30.15
N ARG A 72 -7.39 1.95 -30.20
CA ARG A 72 -6.46 1.82 -31.31
C ARG A 72 -5.19 1.10 -30.93
N GLY A 73 -4.80 1.20 -29.65
CA GLY A 73 -3.69 0.48 -29.08
C GLY A 73 -4.00 -0.99 -28.83
N THR A 74 -2.96 -1.70 -28.42
CA THR A 74 -3.03 -3.09 -27.97
C THR A 74 -2.40 -3.19 -26.59
N ALA A 75 -2.49 -4.33 -25.92
CA ALA A 75 -1.79 -4.57 -24.65
C ALA A 75 -0.29 -4.80 -24.92
N VAL A 76 0.50 -3.72 -24.93
CA VAL A 76 1.95 -3.76 -25.18
C VAL A 76 2.70 -4.09 -23.90
N GLU A 77 2.42 -3.36 -22.82
CA GLU A 77 3.02 -3.60 -21.50
C GLU A 77 2.13 -4.54 -20.71
N LEU A 78 2.58 -5.75 -20.47
CA LEU A 78 1.80 -6.79 -19.75
C LEU A 78 2.16 -6.91 -18.26
N GLY A 79 3.17 -6.15 -17.81
CA GLY A 79 3.68 -6.22 -16.44
C GLY A 79 2.68 -5.75 -15.37
N SER A 80 3.02 -6.05 -14.13
CA SER A 80 2.31 -5.55 -12.93
C SER A 80 2.57 -4.06 -12.65
N GLU A 81 3.50 -3.44 -13.36
CA GLU A 81 3.80 -2.02 -13.34
C GLU A 81 3.54 -1.44 -14.72
N TYR A 82 3.29 -0.14 -14.82
CA TYR A 82 3.12 0.57 -16.08
C TYR A 82 3.91 1.88 -16.05
N GLY A 83 4.77 2.08 -17.05
CA GLY A 83 5.68 3.21 -17.14
C GLY A 83 7.02 2.98 -16.42
N PRO A 84 7.97 3.92 -16.53
CA PRO A 84 9.34 3.76 -16.05
C PRO A 84 9.44 3.87 -14.50
N ARG A 85 10.26 3.01 -13.89
CA ARG A 85 10.61 3.11 -12.46
C ARG A 85 11.48 4.32 -12.13
N SER A 86 12.34 4.74 -13.06
CA SER A 86 13.13 5.96 -12.90
C SER A 86 12.27 7.18 -13.25
N HIS A 87 12.42 8.25 -12.48
CA HIS A 87 11.77 9.50 -12.84
C HIS A 87 12.37 10.03 -14.16
N THR A 88 11.51 10.21 -15.17
CA THR A 88 11.81 10.99 -16.35
C THR A 88 11.09 12.32 -16.24
N SER A 89 11.71 13.41 -16.68
CA SER A 89 11.16 14.77 -16.59
C SER A 89 9.79 14.97 -17.26
N SER A 90 9.34 13.99 -18.03
CA SER A 90 7.96 13.83 -18.49
C SER A 90 7.53 12.38 -18.28
N MET A 91 6.48 12.13 -17.51
CA MET A 91 5.83 10.82 -17.45
C MET A 91 5.26 10.51 -18.84
N GLN A 92 5.98 9.71 -19.62
CA GLN A 92 5.58 9.32 -20.97
C GLN A 92 4.80 8.02 -20.91
N GLY A 93 3.78 7.92 -21.76
CA GLY A 93 3.07 6.68 -21.99
C GLY A 93 3.87 5.70 -22.84
N VAL A 94 3.38 4.47 -22.91
CA VAL A 94 3.93 3.43 -23.77
C VAL A 94 3.29 3.55 -25.15
N GLU A 95 4.10 3.82 -26.18
CA GLU A 95 3.61 4.02 -27.55
C GLU A 95 2.90 2.76 -28.06
N GLY A 96 1.69 2.93 -28.59
CA GLY A 96 0.88 1.85 -29.11
C GLY A 96 0.13 1.03 -28.04
N ASP A 97 0.27 1.35 -26.75
CA ASP A 97 -0.48 0.68 -25.69
C ASP A 97 -1.91 1.25 -25.58
N GLU A 98 -2.89 0.36 -25.36
CA GLU A 98 -4.32 0.71 -25.21
C GLU A 98 -4.59 1.67 -24.03
N THR A 99 -3.69 1.77 -23.06
CA THR A 99 -3.75 2.72 -21.94
C THR A 99 -3.65 4.17 -22.42
N GLU A 100 -2.97 4.42 -23.53
CA GLU A 100 -2.82 5.77 -24.06
C GLU A 100 -4.09 6.30 -24.76
N ASP A 101 -4.97 5.40 -25.21
CA ASP A 101 -6.32 5.77 -25.66
C ASP A 101 -7.16 6.31 -24.47
N MET A 102 -7.01 5.73 -23.27
CA MET A 102 -7.64 6.24 -22.03
C MET A 102 -7.08 7.62 -21.66
N TYR A 103 -5.75 7.81 -21.73
CA TYR A 103 -5.15 9.11 -21.49
C TYR A 103 -5.72 10.17 -22.43
N THR A 104 -5.81 9.86 -23.71
CA THR A 104 -6.37 10.76 -24.73
C THR A 104 -7.80 11.14 -24.42
N LEU A 105 -8.64 10.17 -24.07
CA LEU A 105 -10.05 10.38 -23.71
C LEU A 105 -10.19 11.25 -22.46
N LEU A 106 -9.51 10.88 -21.35
CA LEU A 106 -9.61 11.61 -20.09
C LEU A 106 -9.04 13.01 -20.18
N ASN A 107 -7.95 13.22 -20.93
CA ASN A 107 -7.39 14.54 -21.19
C ASN A 107 -8.38 15.44 -21.92
N LYS A 108 -9.04 14.90 -22.98
CA LYS A 108 -10.09 15.62 -23.71
C LYS A 108 -11.25 16.01 -22.78
N ILE A 109 -11.71 15.10 -21.94
CA ILE A 109 -12.80 15.34 -20.98
C ILE A 109 -12.38 16.43 -19.98
N LYS A 110 -11.16 16.37 -19.46
CA LYS A 110 -10.63 17.38 -18.54
C LYS A 110 -10.52 18.76 -19.16
N CYS A 111 -10.23 18.86 -20.45
CA CYS A 111 -10.26 20.14 -21.19
C CYS A 111 -11.70 20.69 -21.31
N ILE A 112 -12.72 19.84 -21.45
CA ILE A 112 -14.14 20.24 -21.54
C ILE A 112 -14.70 20.61 -20.16
N TYR A 113 -14.30 19.87 -19.12
CA TYR A 113 -14.77 20.01 -17.73
C TYR A 113 -13.56 20.20 -16.80
N PRO A 114 -12.95 21.40 -16.74
CA PRO A 114 -11.75 21.62 -15.93
C PRO A 114 -11.91 21.38 -14.43
N GLU A 115 -13.15 21.40 -13.96
CA GLU A 115 -13.52 21.15 -12.57
C GLU A 115 -13.46 19.66 -12.16
N ILE A 116 -13.29 18.73 -13.08
CA ILE A 116 -13.12 17.31 -12.76
C ILE A 116 -11.79 17.10 -12.03
N THR A 117 -11.89 16.45 -10.86
CA THR A 117 -10.74 16.17 -9.99
C THR A 117 -10.57 14.67 -9.71
N ALA A 118 -11.51 13.82 -10.18
CA ALA A 118 -11.45 12.39 -9.91
C ALA A 118 -12.02 11.55 -11.05
N VAL A 119 -11.58 10.28 -11.08
CA VAL A 119 -12.03 9.23 -12.00
C VAL A 119 -12.56 8.05 -11.18
N SER A 120 -13.75 7.55 -11.55
CA SER A 120 -14.34 6.33 -10.97
C SER A 120 -13.97 5.12 -11.82
N VAL A 121 -13.51 4.03 -11.19
CA VAL A 121 -13.20 2.74 -11.84
C VAL A 121 -13.74 1.56 -11.04
N GLY A 122 -14.36 0.59 -11.71
CA GLY A 122 -14.98 -0.58 -11.09
C GLY A 122 -14.06 -1.79 -10.88
N ALA A 123 -12.75 -1.64 -10.94
CA ALA A 123 -11.82 -2.75 -10.74
C ALA A 123 -11.91 -3.32 -9.29
N ILE A 124 -11.98 -4.66 -9.18
CA ILE A 124 -12.11 -5.36 -7.89
C ILE A 124 -10.74 -5.94 -7.46
N LEU A 125 -10.10 -6.79 -8.29
CA LEU A 125 -8.81 -7.43 -7.99
C LEU A 125 -7.75 -7.22 -9.07
N SER A 126 -8.13 -6.74 -10.25
CA SER A 126 -7.22 -6.58 -11.37
C SER A 126 -6.18 -5.49 -11.13
N SER A 127 -4.98 -5.88 -10.67
CA SER A 127 -3.84 -4.96 -10.56
C SER A 127 -3.43 -4.39 -11.91
N TYR A 128 -3.63 -5.14 -13.01
CA TYR A 128 -3.37 -4.68 -14.37
C TYR A 128 -4.19 -3.42 -14.69
N GLN A 129 -5.51 -3.48 -14.45
CA GLN A 129 -6.41 -2.35 -14.70
C GLN A 129 -6.11 -1.18 -13.75
N ARG A 130 -5.94 -1.45 -12.45
CA ARG A 130 -5.70 -0.42 -11.44
C ARG A 130 -4.45 0.41 -11.74
N VAL A 131 -3.33 -0.24 -11.99
CA VAL A 131 -2.04 0.44 -12.22
C VAL A 131 -2.09 1.37 -13.44
N ARG A 132 -2.75 0.95 -14.51
CA ARG A 132 -2.89 1.74 -15.74
C ARG A 132 -3.79 2.95 -15.55
N VAL A 133 -4.94 2.76 -14.91
CA VAL A 133 -5.84 3.89 -14.55
C VAL A 133 -5.14 4.87 -13.62
N GLU A 134 -4.43 4.38 -12.59
CA GLU A 134 -3.67 5.22 -11.66
C GLU A 134 -2.58 6.02 -12.38
N TYR A 135 -1.83 5.39 -13.28
CA TYR A 135 -0.78 6.05 -14.05
C TYR A 135 -1.32 7.17 -14.96
N VAL A 136 -2.40 6.89 -15.68
CA VAL A 136 -3.07 7.91 -16.51
C VAL A 136 -3.58 9.06 -15.64
N CYS A 137 -4.22 8.73 -14.52
CA CYS A 137 -4.76 9.74 -13.60
C CYS A 137 -3.66 10.57 -12.95
N GLN A 138 -2.52 9.98 -12.59
CA GLN A 138 -1.35 10.70 -12.06
C GLN A 138 -0.83 11.72 -13.08
N ARG A 139 -0.70 11.34 -14.37
CA ARG A 139 -0.29 12.25 -15.45
C ARG A 139 -1.25 13.42 -15.64
N LEU A 140 -2.54 13.19 -15.39
CA LEU A 140 -3.60 14.20 -15.51
C LEU A 140 -3.90 14.96 -14.22
N GLY A 141 -3.25 14.61 -13.09
CA GLY A 141 -3.53 15.21 -11.79
C GLY A 141 -4.96 14.91 -11.29
N LEU A 142 -5.44 13.67 -11.51
CA LEU A 142 -6.76 13.20 -11.13
C LEU A 142 -6.65 12.14 -10.01
N THR A 143 -7.60 12.13 -9.08
CA THR A 143 -7.71 11.10 -8.03
C THR A 143 -8.51 9.92 -8.55
N VAL A 144 -8.05 8.69 -8.32
CA VAL A 144 -8.81 7.47 -8.66
C VAL A 144 -9.71 7.08 -7.49
N LEU A 145 -10.98 6.76 -7.79
CA LEU A 145 -11.98 6.26 -6.85
C LEU A 145 -12.34 4.82 -7.24
N ALA A 146 -11.81 3.85 -6.50
CA ALA A 146 -11.96 2.41 -6.73
C ALA A 146 -12.55 1.74 -5.49
N PHE A 147 -13.80 2.05 -5.15
CA PHE A 147 -14.44 1.60 -3.92
C PHE A 147 -14.72 0.09 -3.87
N LEU A 148 -14.62 -0.61 -5.00
CA LEU A 148 -14.74 -2.06 -5.08
C LEU A 148 -13.40 -2.79 -4.91
N TRP A 149 -12.28 -2.05 -4.91
CA TRP A 149 -10.94 -2.62 -4.83
C TRP A 149 -10.73 -3.44 -3.56
N GLN A 150 -10.25 -4.71 -3.74
CA GLN A 150 -9.96 -5.68 -2.68
C GLN A 150 -11.18 -6.03 -1.79
N ARG A 151 -12.42 -5.87 -2.30
CA ARG A 151 -13.62 -6.35 -1.62
C ARG A 151 -13.74 -7.87 -1.75
N ASP A 152 -14.25 -8.52 -0.70
CA ASP A 152 -14.64 -9.92 -0.82
C ASP A 152 -15.67 -10.08 -1.93
N GLN A 153 -15.41 -11.01 -2.85
CA GLN A 153 -16.20 -11.14 -4.06
C GLN A 153 -17.62 -11.68 -3.80
N ALA A 154 -17.79 -12.57 -2.81
CA ALA A 154 -19.10 -13.15 -2.50
C ALA A 154 -19.99 -12.15 -1.77
N GLU A 155 -19.40 -11.37 -0.82
CA GLU A 155 -20.10 -10.28 -0.15
C GLU A 155 -20.47 -9.19 -1.15
N LEU A 156 -19.55 -8.80 -2.02
CA LEU A 156 -19.77 -7.76 -3.02
C LEU A 156 -20.90 -8.12 -4.00
N LEU A 157 -20.94 -9.36 -4.48
CA LEU A 157 -22.03 -9.82 -5.35
C LEU A 157 -23.39 -9.76 -4.63
N ARG A 158 -23.43 -10.21 -3.37
CA ARG A 158 -24.64 -10.16 -2.55
C ARG A 158 -25.09 -8.71 -2.33
N GLU A 159 -24.18 -7.82 -1.99
CA GLU A 159 -24.49 -6.39 -1.85
C GLU A 159 -25.06 -5.77 -3.12
N MET A 160 -24.53 -6.12 -4.29
CA MET A 160 -25.06 -5.66 -5.58
C MET A 160 -26.50 -6.15 -5.80
N VAL A 161 -26.80 -7.40 -5.43
CA VAL A 161 -28.16 -7.97 -5.54
C VAL A 161 -29.12 -7.27 -4.58
N GLU A 162 -28.69 -7.03 -3.33
CA GLU A 162 -29.47 -6.35 -2.30
C GLU A 162 -29.66 -4.86 -2.62
N ALA A 163 -28.67 -4.21 -3.24
CA ALA A 163 -28.68 -2.78 -3.62
C ALA A 163 -29.54 -2.47 -4.86
N PRO A 164 -30.49 -3.26 -5.25
CA PRO A 164 -31.20 -3.41 -6.51
C PRO A 164 -30.42 -3.00 -7.79
N VAL A 165 -29.20 -3.50 -7.90
CA VAL A 165 -28.45 -3.43 -9.16
C VAL A 165 -28.96 -4.53 -10.10
N LYS A 166 -29.78 -4.15 -11.05
CA LYS A 166 -30.35 -5.07 -12.04
C LYS A 166 -29.44 -5.18 -13.24
N SER A 167 -28.49 -6.08 -13.18
CA SER A 167 -27.64 -6.44 -14.32
C SER A 167 -27.94 -7.85 -14.79
N VAL A 168 -27.79 -8.08 -16.09
CA VAL A 168 -27.94 -9.39 -16.72
C VAL A 168 -26.64 -9.85 -17.34
N LEU A 169 -26.42 -11.16 -17.42
CA LEU A 169 -25.25 -11.72 -18.11
C LEU A 169 -25.39 -11.47 -19.62
N ILE A 170 -24.36 -10.84 -20.21
CA ILE A 170 -24.30 -10.61 -21.66
C ILE A 170 -23.18 -11.39 -22.34
N LYS A 171 -22.25 -11.97 -21.61
CA LYS A 171 -21.20 -12.86 -22.10
C LYS A 171 -20.99 -13.99 -21.11
N VAL A 172 -20.72 -15.18 -21.60
CA VAL A 172 -20.23 -16.33 -20.84
C VAL A 172 -19.05 -16.94 -21.58
N ALA A 173 -17.99 -17.32 -20.82
CA ALA A 173 -16.72 -17.82 -21.36
C ALA A 173 -16.25 -19.05 -20.56
N GLY A 174 -17.00 -20.15 -20.63
CA GLY A 174 -16.63 -21.41 -20.02
C GLY A 174 -16.79 -21.49 -18.50
N ALA A 175 -15.94 -22.28 -17.86
CA ALA A 175 -15.90 -22.47 -16.39
C ALA A 175 -17.24 -22.91 -15.76
N GLY A 176 -18.01 -23.74 -16.46
CA GLY A 176 -19.34 -24.23 -16.02
C GLY A 176 -20.49 -23.28 -16.34
N LEU A 177 -20.22 -22.11 -16.93
CA LEU A 177 -21.24 -21.23 -17.48
C LEU A 177 -21.59 -21.64 -18.92
N VAL A 178 -22.87 -21.56 -19.28
CA VAL A 178 -23.39 -22.00 -20.58
C VAL A 178 -24.25 -20.92 -21.22
N PRO A 179 -24.48 -20.95 -22.54
CA PRO A 179 -25.30 -19.94 -23.24
C PRO A 179 -26.69 -19.73 -22.66
N GLY A 180 -27.29 -20.76 -22.02
CA GLY A 180 -28.58 -20.66 -21.32
C GLY A 180 -28.57 -19.75 -20.06
N HIS A 181 -27.39 -19.25 -19.64
CA HIS A 181 -27.27 -18.26 -18.56
C HIS A 181 -27.32 -16.82 -19.08
N LEU A 182 -27.16 -16.60 -20.38
CA LEU A 182 -27.31 -15.28 -20.99
C LEU A 182 -28.69 -14.69 -20.73
N GLY A 183 -28.77 -13.42 -20.42
CA GLY A 183 -30.01 -12.71 -20.10
C GLY A 183 -30.53 -12.93 -18.68
N LYS A 184 -29.96 -13.86 -17.90
CA LYS A 184 -30.30 -14.02 -16.47
C LYS A 184 -29.73 -12.89 -15.63
N SER A 185 -30.51 -12.49 -14.64
CA SER A 185 -30.13 -11.46 -13.68
C SER A 185 -29.06 -11.95 -12.68
N LEU A 186 -28.34 -11.02 -12.04
CA LEU A 186 -27.38 -11.35 -10.97
C LEU A 186 -28.05 -12.14 -9.83
N ALA A 187 -29.28 -11.79 -9.44
CA ALA A 187 -29.99 -12.50 -8.37
C ALA A 187 -30.31 -13.96 -8.74
N GLU A 188 -30.60 -14.24 -10.02
CA GLU A 188 -30.81 -15.61 -10.51
C GLU A 188 -29.48 -16.37 -10.60
N MET A 189 -28.39 -15.66 -10.87
CA MET A 189 -27.07 -16.25 -11.07
C MET A 189 -26.26 -16.43 -9.80
N GLU A 190 -26.49 -15.65 -8.74
CA GLU A 190 -25.73 -15.69 -7.49
C GLU A 190 -25.52 -17.12 -6.95
N PRO A 191 -26.55 -17.97 -6.74
CA PRO A 191 -26.34 -19.33 -6.25
C PRO A 191 -25.55 -20.21 -7.23
N ILE A 192 -25.69 -19.98 -8.54
CA ILE A 192 -24.95 -20.70 -9.57
C ILE A 192 -23.45 -20.30 -9.52
N LEU A 193 -23.16 -19.00 -9.47
CA LEU A 193 -21.81 -18.47 -9.42
C LEU A 193 -21.07 -18.93 -8.16
N GLN A 194 -21.74 -18.96 -7.00
CA GLN A 194 -21.17 -19.52 -5.77
C GLN A 194 -20.87 -21.01 -5.89
N SER A 195 -21.76 -21.79 -6.51
CA SER A 195 -21.53 -23.22 -6.77
C SER A 195 -20.37 -23.45 -7.74
N VAL A 196 -20.24 -22.64 -8.77
CA VAL A 196 -19.16 -22.71 -9.76
C VAL A 196 -17.83 -22.31 -9.12
N ASN A 197 -17.81 -21.26 -8.28
CA ASN A 197 -16.64 -20.88 -7.48
C ASN A 197 -16.16 -22.04 -6.59
N SER A 198 -17.08 -22.67 -5.84
CA SER A 198 -16.72 -23.78 -4.94
C SER A 198 -16.14 -24.99 -5.68
N LYS A 199 -16.55 -25.22 -6.94
CA LYS A 199 -16.10 -26.38 -7.74
C LYS A 199 -14.85 -26.12 -8.55
N TYR A 200 -14.68 -24.92 -9.08
CA TYR A 200 -13.69 -24.61 -10.09
C TYR A 200 -12.81 -23.41 -9.75
N GLY A 201 -13.01 -22.76 -8.58
CA GLY A 201 -12.26 -21.57 -8.18
C GLY A 201 -12.54 -20.31 -9.02
N VAL A 202 -13.67 -20.29 -9.74
CA VAL A 202 -14.08 -19.17 -10.62
C VAL A 202 -14.35 -17.92 -9.79
N HIS A 203 -13.92 -16.75 -10.26
CA HIS A 203 -14.19 -15.49 -9.59
C HIS A 203 -15.68 -15.14 -9.61
N VAL A 204 -16.33 -15.07 -8.45
CA VAL A 204 -17.79 -14.90 -8.34
C VAL A 204 -18.29 -13.62 -9.04
N CYS A 205 -17.46 -12.57 -9.05
CA CYS A 205 -17.77 -11.32 -9.77
C CYS A 205 -17.32 -11.29 -11.23
N GLY A 206 -16.69 -12.36 -11.77
CA GLY A 206 -16.31 -12.45 -13.17
C GLY A 206 -15.02 -11.69 -13.55
N GLU A 207 -14.13 -11.42 -12.59
CA GLU A 207 -12.85 -10.71 -12.85
C GLU A 207 -11.86 -11.50 -13.72
N GLY A 208 -12.02 -12.82 -13.83
CA GLY A 208 -11.25 -13.68 -14.73
C GLY A 208 -11.78 -13.73 -16.17
N GLY A 209 -12.79 -12.93 -16.52
CA GLY A 209 -13.40 -12.92 -17.84
C GLY A 209 -14.41 -14.04 -18.06
N GLU A 210 -14.80 -14.78 -17.00
CA GLU A 210 -15.73 -15.91 -17.09
C GLU A 210 -17.12 -15.48 -17.54
N TYR A 211 -17.51 -14.24 -17.22
CA TYR A 211 -18.73 -13.63 -17.71
C TYR A 211 -18.63 -12.10 -17.69
N GLU A 212 -19.44 -11.47 -18.52
CA GLU A 212 -19.65 -10.02 -18.52
C GLU A 212 -21.13 -9.69 -18.34
N THR A 213 -21.42 -8.50 -17.84
CA THR A 213 -22.79 -8.06 -17.52
C THR A 213 -23.14 -6.74 -18.19
N TYR A 214 -24.45 -6.52 -18.34
CA TYR A 214 -25.03 -5.25 -18.76
C TYR A 214 -26.08 -4.79 -17.76
N THR A 215 -25.99 -3.54 -17.31
CA THR A 215 -26.84 -2.98 -16.24
C THR A 215 -28.08 -2.35 -16.81
N LEU A 216 -29.25 -2.88 -16.41
CA LEU A 216 -30.57 -2.42 -16.82
C LEU A 216 -31.14 -1.36 -15.87
N ASP A 217 -30.77 -1.45 -14.59
CA ASP A 217 -31.19 -0.50 -13.55
C ASP A 217 -30.21 -0.53 -12.38
N CYS A 218 -29.97 0.61 -11.76
CA CYS A 218 -29.27 0.71 -10.49
C CYS A 218 -29.76 1.94 -9.70
N PRO A 219 -29.43 2.09 -8.42
CA PRO A 219 -29.94 3.15 -7.56
C PRO A 219 -29.83 4.57 -8.13
N ILE A 220 -28.75 4.90 -8.84
CA ILE A 220 -28.50 6.24 -9.39
C ILE A 220 -29.11 6.47 -10.79
N PHE A 221 -29.72 5.47 -11.42
CA PHE A 221 -30.40 5.65 -12.70
C PHE A 221 -31.71 6.44 -12.52
N HIS A 222 -31.98 7.40 -13.40
CA HIS A 222 -33.26 8.11 -13.51
C HIS A 222 -34.32 7.34 -14.29
N SER A 223 -33.86 6.43 -15.16
CA SER A 223 -34.72 5.61 -16.03
C SER A 223 -34.23 4.17 -16.00
N ARG A 224 -35.15 3.23 -16.35
CA ARG A 224 -34.81 1.81 -16.49
C ARG A 224 -34.65 1.46 -17.97
N ILE A 225 -33.74 0.57 -18.25
CA ILE A 225 -33.54 -0.02 -19.58
C ILE A 225 -34.29 -1.35 -19.61
N SER A 226 -35.05 -1.58 -20.64
CA SER A 226 -35.73 -2.86 -20.91
C SER A 226 -35.27 -3.39 -22.25
N LEU A 227 -34.70 -4.59 -22.27
CA LEU A 227 -34.31 -5.26 -23.51
C LEU A 227 -35.58 -5.80 -24.18
N GLU A 228 -35.87 -5.38 -25.42
CA GLU A 228 -37.05 -5.82 -26.19
C GLU A 228 -36.69 -6.97 -27.10
N GLU A 229 -35.53 -6.91 -27.76
CA GLU A 229 -35.04 -7.95 -28.66
C GLU A 229 -33.54 -8.16 -28.46
N THR A 230 -33.16 -9.43 -28.32
CA THR A 230 -31.76 -9.85 -28.17
C THR A 230 -31.49 -11.09 -29.00
N THR A 231 -30.26 -11.27 -29.48
CA THR A 231 -29.85 -12.49 -30.20
C THR A 231 -28.57 -13.04 -29.56
N VAL A 232 -28.46 -14.37 -29.50
CA VAL A 232 -27.28 -15.05 -29.01
C VAL A 232 -26.30 -15.24 -30.16
N ALA A 233 -25.05 -14.76 -29.96
CA ALA A 233 -23.93 -15.00 -30.86
C ALA A 233 -22.92 -15.93 -30.20
N HIS A 234 -22.31 -16.81 -30.98
CA HIS A 234 -21.26 -17.71 -30.54
C HIS A 234 -19.93 -17.22 -31.10
N HIS A 235 -18.87 -17.21 -30.28
CA HIS A 235 -17.53 -16.84 -30.70
C HIS A 235 -16.80 -18.05 -31.27
N GLY A 236 -16.47 -18.00 -32.59
CA GLY A 236 -15.61 -18.97 -33.29
C GLY A 236 -16.03 -20.44 -33.18
N GLU A 237 -15.05 -21.34 -33.37
CA GLU A 237 -15.19 -22.77 -33.09
C GLU A 237 -15.09 -23.02 -31.56
N SER A 238 -16.09 -22.58 -30.80
CA SER A 238 -16.16 -22.87 -29.37
C SER A 238 -16.26 -24.36 -29.12
N SER A 239 -15.39 -24.92 -28.30
CA SER A 239 -15.47 -26.32 -27.89
C SER A 239 -16.75 -26.56 -27.10
N HIS A 240 -17.40 -27.71 -27.22
CA HIS A 240 -18.54 -28.09 -26.40
C HIS A 240 -18.26 -28.09 -24.88
N ILE A 241 -16.98 -28.05 -24.49
CA ILE A 241 -16.52 -28.10 -23.09
C ILE A 241 -16.44 -26.69 -22.48
N ALA A 242 -16.07 -25.67 -23.27
CA ALA A 242 -15.96 -24.29 -22.82
C ALA A 242 -16.58 -23.33 -23.85
N PRO A 243 -17.93 -23.27 -23.92
CA PRO A 243 -18.61 -22.42 -24.88
C PRO A 243 -18.41 -20.94 -24.54
N VAL A 244 -17.98 -20.16 -25.54
CA VAL A 244 -17.99 -18.70 -25.46
C VAL A 244 -19.19 -18.18 -26.27
N ALA A 245 -20.06 -17.44 -25.60
CA ALA A 245 -21.26 -16.89 -26.23
C ALA A 245 -21.58 -15.52 -25.60
N TYR A 246 -22.19 -14.66 -26.39
CA TYR A 246 -22.63 -13.35 -25.94
C TYR A 246 -23.99 -12.94 -26.49
N LEU A 247 -24.62 -12.00 -25.80
CA LEU A 247 -25.93 -11.47 -26.11
C LEU A 247 -25.78 -10.15 -26.88
N ARG A 248 -26.23 -10.14 -28.16
CA ARG A 248 -26.36 -8.90 -28.92
C ARG A 248 -27.64 -8.19 -28.55
N LEU A 249 -27.51 -6.89 -28.23
CA LEU A 249 -28.65 -6.02 -27.95
C LEU A 249 -29.19 -5.48 -29.28
N VAL A 250 -30.32 -6.01 -29.74
CA VAL A 250 -30.93 -5.61 -31.02
C VAL A 250 -31.84 -4.39 -30.83
N SER A 251 -32.71 -4.43 -29.82
CA SER A 251 -33.53 -3.28 -29.45
C SER A 251 -33.75 -3.20 -27.93
N ALA A 252 -33.82 -1.99 -27.43
CA ALA A 252 -34.07 -1.71 -26.02
C ALA A 252 -34.88 -0.41 -25.86
N LYS A 253 -35.60 -0.31 -24.74
CA LYS A 253 -36.47 0.83 -24.42
C LYS A 253 -36.07 1.43 -23.09
N ILE A 254 -36.02 2.76 -22.99
CA ILE A 254 -35.83 3.48 -21.74
C ILE A 254 -37.19 3.93 -21.21
N SER A 255 -37.42 3.69 -19.91
CA SER A 255 -38.63 4.07 -19.22
C SER A 255 -38.29 4.82 -17.92
N PRO A 256 -38.87 6.01 -17.71
CA PRO A 256 -38.64 6.77 -16.48
C PRO A 256 -39.03 5.97 -15.22
N LYS A 257 -38.26 6.12 -14.13
CA LYS A 257 -38.67 5.56 -12.84
C LYS A 257 -39.79 6.39 -12.23
N PRO A 258 -40.85 5.79 -11.69
CA PRO A 258 -41.99 6.54 -11.11
C PRO A 258 -41.59 7.51 -10.02
N ASN A 259 -40.61 7.16 -9.22
CA ASN A 259 -40.14 7.93 -8.06
C ASN A 259 -38.79 8.67 -8.32
N GLY A 260 -38.35 8.78 -9.57
CA GLY A 260 -37.04 9.35 -9.90
C GLY A 260 -35.87 8.47 -9.49
N VAL A 261 -34.75 9.09 -9.06
CA VAL A 261 -33.58 8.38 -8.53
C VAL A 261 -33.96 7.64 -7.27
N SER A 262 -33.63 6.36 -7.18
CA SER A 262 -33.86 5.58 -5.96
C SER A 262 -32.98 6.10 -4.82
N ASN A 263 -33.49 6.00 -3.60
CA ASN A 263 -32.69 6.26 -2.42
C ASN A 263 -31.47 5.29 -2.40
N LEU A 264 -30.28 5.83 -2.08
CA LEU A 264 -29.06 5.04 -1.92
C LEU A 264 -29.03 4.22 -0.61
N ASP A 265 -30.14 4.12 0.11
CA ASP A 265 -30.22 3.34 1.36
C ASP A 265 -29.88 1.85 1.16
N GLY A 266 -30.16 1.32 -0.04
CA GLY A 266 -29.76 -0.04 -0.43
C GLY A 266 -28.26 -0.21 -0.73
N VAL A 267 -27.50 0.88 -0.88
CA VAL A 267 -26.03 0.82 -1.08
C VAL A 267 -25.37 0.81 0.29
N THR A 268 -24.87 -0.35 0.71
CA THR A 268 -24.23 -0.52 2.01
C THR A 268 -22.75 -0.12 1.92
N LEU A 269 -22.30 0.73 2.84
CA LEU A 269 -20.87 0.99 3.01
C LEU A 269 -20.29 -0.12 3.89
N PRO A 270 -19.13 -0.70 3.53
CA PRO A 270 -18.51 -1.71 4.38
C PRO A 270 -18.11 -1.10 5.73
N PRO A 271 -18.07 -1.89 6.81
CA PRO A 271 -17.58 -1.42 8.09
C PRO A 271 -16.13 -0.96 7.97
N LEU A 272 -15.74 0.05 8.76
CA LEU A 272 -14.37 0.57 8.76
C LEU A 272 -13.36 -0.48 9.26
N LEU A 273 -13.76 -1.23 10.29
CA LEU A 273 -12.95 -2.29 10.89
C LEU A 273 -13.48 -3.67 10.51
N ASP A 274 -12.58 -4.57 10.18
CA ASP A 274 -12.86 -5.99 10.03
C ASP A 274 -13.27 -6.58 11.38
N PRO A 275 -14.03 -7.68 11.44
CA PRO A 275 -14.60 -8.22 12.67
C PRO A 275 -13.58 -8.43 13.80
N GLU A 276 -12.36 -8.86 13.48
CA GLU A 276 -11.28 -9.13 14.43
C GLU A 276 -10.77 -7.83 15.08
N PHE A 277 -10.59 -6.77 14.27
CA PHE A 277 -10.17 -5.45 14.74
C PHE A 277 -11.31 -4.71 15.46
N ALA A 278 -12.54 -4.90 15.03
CA ALA A 278 -13.71 -4.41 15.76
C ALA A 278 -13.85 -5.08 17.13
N GLY A 279 -13.53 -6.40 17.22
CA GLY A 279 -13.42 -7.13 18.48
C GLY A 279 -12.39 -6.51 19.41
N THR A 280 -11.18 -6.25 18.91
CA THR A 280 -10.10 -5.58 19.66
C THR A 280 -10.53 -4.20 20.15
N MET A 281 -11.18 -3.40 19.30
CA MET A 281 -11.72 -2.08 19.68
C MET A 281 -12.71 -2.17 20.85
N ASN A 282 -13.65 -3.14 20.78
CA ASN A 282 -14.66 -3.35 21.81
C ASN A 282 -14.05 -3.83 23.12
N GLU A 283 -13.08 -4.73 23.08
CA GLU A 283 -12.37 -5.23 24.26
C GLU A 283 -11.62 -4.10 24.97
N LEU A 284 -10.85 -3.29 24.23
CA LEU A 284 -9.98 -2.25 24.78
C LEU A 284 -10.71 -0.94 25.11
N GLY A 285 -11.82 -0.65 24.47
CA GLY A 285 -12.58 0.57 24.70
C GLY A 285 -13.13 0.73 26.14
N SER A 286 -13.21 -0.36 26.91
CA SER A 286 -13.64 -0.37 28.30
C SER A 286 -12.49 -0.28 29.32
N TYR A 287 -11.23 -0.33 28.89
CA TYR A 287 -10.08 -0.27 29.81
C TYR A 287 -9.71 1.19 30.14
N PRO A 288 -9.51 1.52 31.44
CA PRO A 288 -9.00 2.83 31.82
C PRO A 288 -7.56 2.98 31.34
N VAL A 289 -7.23 4.10 30.72
CA VAL A 289 -5.87 4.43 30.28
C VAL A 289 -5.03 4.78 31.50
N PRO A 290 -3.96 4.03 31.83
CA PRO A 290 -3.02 4.45 32.85
C PRO A 290 -2.32 5.74 32.36
N SER A 291 -2.32 6.79 33.16
CA SER A 291 -1.55 7.97 32.87
C SER A 291 -0.12 7.81 33.43
N PHE A 292 0.87 7.89 32.55
CA PHE A 292 2.26 7.98 32.98
C PHE A 292 2.67 9.44 33.15
N PRO A 293 3.45 9.81 34.20
CA PRO A 293 4.03 11.14 34.29
C PRO A 293 5.04 11.33 33.14
N ARG A 294 4.91 12.42 32.41
CA ARG A 294 5.89 12.79 31.38
C ARG A 294 7.22 13.11 32.04
N PRO A 295 8.34 12.53 31.60
CA PRO A 295 9.64 13.03 31.96
C PRO A 295 9.83 14.44 31.40
N ASN A 296 10.47 15.35 32.16
CA ASN A 296 10.78 16.68 31.67
C ASN A 296 11.74 16.56 30.48
N PRO A 297 11.47 17.26 29.36
CA PRO A 297 12.38 17.21 28.22
C PRO A 297 13.75 17.80 28.64
N PRO A 298 14.84 17.02 28.55
CA PRO A 298 16.16 17.52 28.82
C PRO A 298 16.63 18.47 27.70
N SER A 299 17.51 19.42 28.08
CA SER A 299 18.10 20.34 27.11
C SER A 299 19.13 19.61 26.24
N LEU A 300 18.94 19.65 24.93
CA LEU A 300 19.91 19.14 23.96
C LEU A 300 21.26 19.89 24.11
N GLN A 301 22.28 19.20 24.56
CA GLN A 301 23.64 19.67 24.51
C GLN A 301 24.49 18.64 23.75
N GLY A 302 25.08 19.05 22.61
CA GLY A 302 26.08 18.27 21.90
C GLY A 302 26.11 18.52 20.41
N THR A 303 27.22 18.98 19.88
CA THR A 303 27.55 18.99 18.46
C THR A 303 28.08 17.62 18.10
N SER A 304 27.28 16.75 17.48
CA SER A 304 27.79 15.46 17.06
C SER A 304 28.21 15.46 15.60
N SER A 305 29.27 14.74 15.31
CA SER A 305 29.79 14.49 13.97
C SER A 305 29.18 13.21 13.39
N LEU A 306 27.84 13.13 13.25
CA LEU A 306 27.23 12.05 12.45
C LEU A 306 27.79 12.10 11.04
N ARG A 307 28.36 10.99 10.59
CA ARG A 307 28.87 10.83 9.23
C ARG A 307 27.94 9.90 8.47
N SER A 308 27.69 10.25 7.23
CA SER A 308 27.06 9.31 6.30
C SER A 308 27.96 8.09 6.13
N CYS A 309 27.33 6.91 6.12
CA CYS A 309 28.04 5.66 5.95
C CYS A 309 27.24 4.70 5.06
N ILE A 310 27.98 3.87 4.35
CA ILE A 310 27.46 2.78 3.54
C ILE A 310 28.08 1.47 4.01
N SER A 311 27.29 0.43 4.16
CA SER A 311 27.74 -0.91 4.50
C SER A 311 27.12 -1.92 3.56
N LYS A 312 27.92 -2.91 3.11
CA LYS A 312 27.51 -3.95 2.21
C LYS A 312 27.75 -5.31 2.82
N ARG A 313 26.71 -6.16 2.86
CA ARG A 313 26.86 -7.54 3.31
C ARG A 313 25.89 -8.47 2.59
N GLY A 314 26.44 -9.57 2.05
CA GLY A 314 25.67 -10.45 1.20
C GLY A 314 25.01 -9.67 0.06
N ASN A 315 23.71 -9.85 -0.09
CA ASN A 315 22.92 -9.18 -1.13
C ASN A 315 22.27 -7.85 -0.64
N TRP A 316 22.71 -7.29 0.50
CA TRP A 316 22.14 -6.08 1.06
C TRP A 316 23.16 -4.95 1.14
N VAL A 317 22.70 -3.74 0.85
CA VAL A 317 23.42 -2.47 1.03
C VAL A 317 22.58 -1.57 1.90
N PHE A 318 23.19 -1.04 2.93
CA PHE A 318 22.59 -0.15 3.89
C PHE A 318 23.30 1.19 3.83
N VAL A 319 22.54 2.26 3.70
CA VAL A 319 23.05 3.63 3.70
C VAL A 319 22.39 4.34 4.86
N ALA A 320 23.19 4.99 5.70
CA ALA A 320 22.72 5.62 6.92
C ALA A 320 23.20 7.05 7.06
N SER A 321 22.38 7.86 7.76
CA SER A 321 22.70 9.25 8.16
C SER A 321 23.04 10.17 6.99
N ILE A 322 22.23 10.18 5.95
CA ILE A 322 22.38 11.05 4.78
C ILE A 322 21.71 12.40 5.05
N PHE A 323 22.49 13.45 4.97
CA PHE A 323 22.06 14.85 5.13
C PHE A 323 22.37 15.66 3.88
N GLY A 324 21.58 16.70 3.61
CA GLY A 324 21.85 17.67 2.55
C GLY A 324 22.85 18.76 2.92
N THR A 325 23.19 18.88 4.22
CA THR A 325 24.17 19.87 4.70
C THR A 325 25.40 19.18 5.25
N SER A 326 26.60 19.75 4.99
CA SER A 326 27.81 19.31 5.66
C SER A 326 27.73 19.72 7.13
N LEU A 327 27.52 18.75 8.03
CA LEU A 327 27.54 18.96 9.48
C LEU A 327 28.88 19.45 10.02
N SER A 328 29.92 19.55 9.18
CA SER A 328 31.26 19.95 9.53
C SER A 328 31.51 21.46 9.55
N THR A 329 30.59 22.28 9.07
CA THR A 329 30.72 23.74 9.12
C THR A 329 29.92 24.31 10.27
N SER A 330 30.61 24.84 11.27
CA SER A 330 30.06 25.53 12.45
C SER A 330 29.25 26.81 12.12
N SER A 331 29.12 27.17 10.88
CA SER A 331 28.15 28.14 10.37
C SER A 331 27.04 27.35 9.64
N GLY A 332 26.02 26.93 10.38
CA GLY A 332 24.80 26.46 9.76
C GLY A 332 24.36 27.50 8.74
N CYS A 333 24.36 27.15 7.45
CA CYS A 333 23.81 28.01 6.41
C CYS A 333 22.29 28.07 6.61
N VAL A 334 21.85 28.89 7.55
CA VAL A 334 20.45 29.32 7.70
C VAL A 334 20.12 30.25 6.53
N GLY A 335 20.09 29.72 5.33
CA GLY A 335 19.85 30.49 4.11
C GLY A 335 19.48 29.68 2.89
N ASP A 336 19.84 28.40 2.83
CA ASP A 336 19.47 27.56 1.69
C ASP A 336 18.00 27.07 1.80
N SER A 337 17.31 26.97 0.66
CA SER A 337 15.95 26.48 0.62
C SER A 337 15.89 25.01 1.09
N LEU A 338 14.79 24.60 1.69
CA LEU A 338 14.59 23.20 2.08
C LEU A 338 14.66 22.27 0.85
N GLU A 339 14.16 22.73 -0.31
CA GLU A 339 14.26 21.99 -1.59
C GLU A 339 15.70 21.62 -1.90
N LYS A 340 16.61 22.60 -1.81
CA LYS A 340 18.03 22.39 -2.09
C LYS A 340 18.66 21.40 -1.11
N GLU A 341 18.31 21.49 0.17
CA GLU A 341 18.79 20.54 1.18
C GLU A 341 18.35 19.10 0.88
N VAL A 342 17.09 18.91 0.46
CA VAL A 342 16.57 17.60 0.07
C VAL A 342 17.25 17.11 -1.21
N GLU A 343 17.44 17.98 -2.22
CA GLU A 343 18.14 17.63 -3.45
C GLU A 343 19.58 17.18 -3.15
N GLU A 344 20.31 17.92 -2.30
CA GLU A 344 21.68 17.58 -1.89
C GLU A 344 21.73 16.24 -1.13
N ALA A 345 20.75 15.95 -0.26
CA ALA A 345 20.65 14.66 0.41
C ALA A 345 20.48 13.52 -0.58
N PHE A 346 19.59 13.68 -1.58
CA PHE A 346 19.43 12.66 -2.62
C PHE A 346 20.65 12.53 -3.52
N ASN A 347 21.29 13.62 -3.91
CA ASN A 347 22.53 13.58 -4.71
C ASN A 347 23.64 12.85 -3.95
N HIS A 348 23.76 13.07 -2.65
CA HIS A 348 24.70 12.34 -1.80
C HIS A 348 24.38 10.85 -1.75
N LEU A 349 23.09 10.48 -1.58
CA LEU A 349 22.63 9.10 -1.62
C LEU A 349 22.96 8.44 -2.97
N GLU A 350 22.70 9.12 -4.10
CA GLU A 350 23.01 8.63 -5.44
C GLU A 350 24.50 8.36 -5.63
N VAL A 351 25.38 9.25 -5.13
CA VAL A 351 26.84 9.08 -5.20
C VAL A 351 27.26 7.81 -4.44
N LEU A 352 26.76 7.62 -3.23
CA LEU A 352 27.11 6.42 -2.42
C LEU A 352 26.57 5.13 -3.05
N LEU A 353 25.39 5.15 -3.62
CA LEU A 353 24.83 4.00 -4.32
C LEU A 353 25.62 3.65 -5.58
N ALA A 354 26.06 4.66 -6.34
CA ALA A 354 26.84 4.48 -7.55
C ALA A 354 28.19 3.78 -7.32
N GLU A 355 28.82 3.93 -6.14
CA GLU A 355 30.02 3.22 -5.73
C GLU A 355 29.81 1.69 -5.71
N SER A 356 28.56 1.24 -5.53
CA SER A 356 28.15 -0.17 -5.57
C SER A 356 27.43 -0.56 -6.87
N SER A 357 27.48 0.30 -7.91
CA SER A 357 26.75 0.12 -9.18
C SER A 357 25.22 0.03 -8.99
N LEU A 358 24.70 0.74 -7.99
CA LEU A 358 23.28 0.83 -7.66
C LEU A 358 22.74 2.23 -7.98
N SER A 359 21.42 2.33 -8.02
CA SER A 359 20.69 3.58 -8.26
C SER A 359 19.45 3.68 -7.36
N LEU A 360 18.74 4.79 -7.41
CA LEU A 360 17.53 5.00 -6.59
C LEU A 360 16.44 3.95 -6.84
N VAL A 361 16.34 3.37 -8.05
CA VAL A 361 15.32 2.35 -8.38
C VAL A 361 15.55 1.00 -7.67
N ASP A 362 16.77 0.78 -7.16
CA ASP A 362 17.14 -0.44 -6.45
C ASP A 362 16.78 -0.37 -4.95
N ILE A 363 16.37 0.81 -4.46
CA ILE A 363 16.01 1.01 -3.07
C ILE A 363 14.70 0.28 -2.74
N ALA A 364 14.71 -0.51 -1.68
CA ALA A 364 13.53 -1.19 -1.15
C ALA A 364 12.79 -0.31 -0.12
N HIS A 365 13.53 0.33 0.78
CA HIS A 365 12.97 1.09 1.89
C HIS A 365 13.78 2.34 2.21
N ILE A 366 13.10 3.44 2.56
CA ILE A 366 13.69 4.68 3.06
C ILE A 366 13.07 5.03 4.41
N ASN A 367 13.92 5.28 5.41
CA ASN A 367 13.53 5.99 6.61
C ASN A 367 13.81 7.48 6.41
N LEU A 368 12.78 8.30 6.48
CA LEU A 368 12.85 9.75 6.37
C LEU A 368 12.59 10.38 7.73
N THR A 369 13.57 11.09 8.25
CA THR A 369 13.41 11.86 9.49
C THR A 369 13.42 13.34 9.15
N LEU A 370 12.39 14.07 9.60
CA LEU A 370 12.25 15.51 9.43
C LEU A 370 12.44 16.22 10.79
N SER A 371 12.89 17.47 10.77
CA SER A 371 12.91 18.27 11.99
C SER A 371 11.51 18.74 12.41
N SER A 372 10.55 18.81 11.48
CA SER A 372 9.12 19.09 11.71
C SER A 372 8.27 18.60 10.54
N MET A 373 7.03 18.16 10.80
CA MET A 373 6.06 17.80 9.76
C MET A 373 5.56 18.99 8.93
N ALA A 374 5.84 20.23 9.35
CA ALA A 374 5.62 21.40 8.49
C ALA A 374 6.40 21.32 7.17
N HIS A 375 7.51 20.58 7.14
CA HIS A 375 8.33 20.36 5.95
C HIS A 375 7.82 19.25 5.02
N PHE A 376 6.86 18.46 5.47
CA PHE A 376 6.40 17.24 4.77
C PHE A 376 5.99 17.48 3.31
N SER A 377 5.21 18.51 3.05
CA SER A 377 4.70 18.79 1.69
C SER A 377 5.82 19.24 0.74
N GLU A 378 6.75 20.07 1.20
CA GLU A 378 7.87 20.57 0.41
C GLU A 378 8.87 19.44 0.11
N VAL A 379 9.21 18.64 1.12
CA VAL A 379 10.07 17.46 0.96
C VAL A 379 9.44 16.46 -0.01
N ASN A 380 8.13 16.19 0.08
CA ASN A 380 7.43 15.30 -0.85
C ASN A 380 7.49 15.79 -2.30
N ARG A 381 7.47 17.09 -2.54
CA ARG A 381 7.56 17.65 -3.89
C ARG A 381 8.92 17.33 -4.55
N VAL A 382 10.01 17.47 -3.81
CA VAL A 382 11.36 17.09 -4.30
C VAL A 382 11.49 15.56 -4.39
N TYR A 383 11.05 14.84 -3.35
CA TYR A 383 11.09 13.37 -3.32
C TYR A 383 10.38 12.75 -4.53
N ALA A 384 9.23 13.29 -4.92
CA ALA A 384 8.46 12.82 -6.06
C ALA A 384 9.23 12.92 -7.40
N THR A 385 10.20 13.84 -7.51
CA THR A 385 11.05 13.96 -8.71
C THR A 385 12.17 12.90 -8.77
N LYS A 386 12.36 12.11 -7.72
CA LYS A 386 13.44 11.11 -7.65
C LYS A 386 13.00 9.72 -8.06
N PHE A 387 11.69 9.44 -8.02
CA PHE A 387 11.14 8.11 -8.28
C PHE A 387 10.03 8.17 -9.33
N GLY A 388 9.93 7.12 -10.13
CA GLY A 388 8.85 6.92 -11.11
C GLY A 388 7.67 6.13 -10.53
N THR A 389 7.23 5.08 -11.24
CA THR A 389 5.97 4.37 -10.97
C THR A 389 5.98 3.49 -9.73
N SER A 390 7.12 3.05 -9.24
CA SER A 390 7.25 2.10 -8.11
C SER A 390 8.25 2.60 -7.09
N PRO A 391 7.97 3.72 -6.37
CA PRO A 391 8.87 4.25 -5.37
C PRO A 391 9.12 3.23 -4.23
N PRO A 392 10.20 3.37 -3.47
CA PRO A 392 10.43 2.53 -2.28
C PRO A 392 9.34 2.72 -1.22
N THR A 393 9.27 1.80 -0.28
CA THR A 393 8.54 2.02 0.97
C THR A 393 9.18 3.11 1.79
N ARG A 394 8.40 3.76 2.66
CA ARG A 394 8.89 4.85 3.50
C ARG A 394 8.20 4.88 4.87
N ALA A 395 8.99 5.06 5.92
CA ALA A 395 8.50 5.59 7.19
C ALA A 395 8.96 7.05 7.32
N CYS A 396 8.07 7.95 7.74
CA CYS A 396 8.37 9.37 7.83
C CYS A 396 7.96 9.92 9.20
N VAL A 397 8.92 10.30 10.03
CA VAL A 397 8.68 10.82 11.37
C VAL A 397 9.38 12.17 11.58
N ALA A 398 8.84 13.02 12.45
CA ALA A 398 9.56 14.19 12.88
C ALA A 398 10.31 13.91 14.19
N SER A 399 11.56 14.35 14.25
CA SER A 399 12.39 14.23 15.44
C SER A 399 13.51 15.27 15.43
N HIS A 400 14.24 15.38 16.55
CA HIS A 400 15.37 16.28 16.64
C HIS A 400 16.52 15.83 15.74
N LEU A 401 16.96 16.70 14.85
CA LEU A 401 18.09 16.45 13.97
C LEU A 401 19.30 17.30 14.38
N PRO A 402 20.54 16.76 14.27
CA PRO A 402 21.75 17.47 14.65
C PRO A 402 22.09 18.59 13.67
N GLY A 403 22.87 19.58 14.13
CA GLY A 403 23.48 20.62 13.29
C GLY A 403 22.50 21.54 12.57
N GLY A 404 21.23 21.59 13.01
CA GLY A 404 20.20 22.38 12.34
C GLY A 404 19.71 21.78 11.01
N ALA A 405 20.02 20.51 10.72
CA ALA A 405 19.47 19.77 9.59
C ALA A 405 17.94 19.68 9.68
N ARG A 406 17.27 19.77 8.55
CA ARG A 406 15.81 19.65 8.44
C ARG A 406 15.38 18.29 7.91
N VAL A 407 16.30 17.56 7.25
CA VAL A 407 16.04 16.24 6.67
C VAL A 407 17.23 15.31 6.88
N MET A 408 16.91 14.03 7.16
CA MET A 408 17.85 12.92 7.20
C MET A 408 17.22 11.70 6.51
N LEU A 409 18.02 10.99 5.71
CA LEU A 409 17.62 9.79 4.99
C LEU A 409 18.46 8.58 5.42
N ASP A 410 17.81 7.44 5.61
CA ASP A 410 18.47 6.13 5.61
C ASP A 410 17.84 5.28 4.52
N ALA A 411 18.62 4.45 3.81
CA ALA A 411 18.13 3.61 2.73
C ALA A 411 18.56 2.15 2.90
N ILE A 412 17.65 1.25 2.58
CA ILE A 412 17.89 -0.20 2.52
C ILE A 412 17.72 -0.64 1.07
N VAL A 413 18.75 -1.28 0.53
CA VAL A 413 18.84 -1.67 -0.87
C VAL A 413 19.22 -3.14 -0.96
N ARG A 414 18.61 -3.88 -1.88
CA ARG A 414 19.04 -5.23 -2.21
C ARG A 414 19.78 -5.21 -3.54
N LEU A 415 20.95 -5.85 -3.58
CA LEU A 415 21.68 -6.06 -4.82
C LEU A 415 20.82 -6.87 -5.78
N PRO A 416 20.65 -6.41 -7.03
CA PRO A 416 19.94 -7.19 -8.02
C PRO A 416 20.69 -8.52 -8.28
N ALA A 417 19.94 -9.58 -8.58
CA ALA A 417 20.53 -10.81 -9.08
C ALA A 417 21.29 -10.55 -10.39
N SER A 418 22.26 -11.43 -10.75
CA SER A 418 23.05 -11.31 -11.97
C SER A 418 22.18 -11.15 -13.23
N ASP A 419 21.04 -11.81 -13.25
CA ASP A 419 20.01 -11.69 -14.28
C ASP A 419 18.83 -10.94 -13.65
N ARG A 420 18.76 -9.62 -13.86
CA ARG A 420 17.64 -8.78 -13.34
C ARG A 420 16.30 -9.29 -13.87
N HIS A 421 15.55 -9.98 -13.03
CA HIS A 421 14.17 -10.35 -13.31
C HIS A 421 13.21 -9.28 -12.77
N PRO A 422 12.15 -8.91 -13.51
CA PRO A 422 11.11 -7.97 -13.02
C PRO A 422 10.51 -8.38 -11.67
N GLN A 423 10.50 -9.68 -11.37
CA GLN A 423 9.98 -10.26 -10.13
C GLN A 423 10.92 -10.12 -8.91
N ASP A 424 12.19 -9.72 -9.11
CA ASP A 424 13.15 -9.58 -8.00
C ASP A 424 12.75 -8.46 -7.02
N ARG A 425 11.96 -7.50 -7.49
CA ARG A 425 11.38 -6.42 -6.68
C ARG A 425 9.94 -6.17 -7.12
N VAL A 426 9.00 -6.45 -6.23
CA VAL A 426 7.56 -6.25 -6.46
C VAL A 426 7.07 -5.16 -5.51
N ALA A 427 6.51 -4.09 -6.07
CA ALA A 427 5.96 -2.99 -5.30
C ALA A 427 4.43 -3.03 -5.31
N LEU A 428 3.83 -2.85 -4.15
CA LEU A 428 2.42 -2.55 -4.00
C LEU A 428 2.27 -1.04 -3.87
N HIS A 429 2.03 -0.38 -5.00
CA HIS A 429 1.84 1.06 -5.07
C HIS A 429 0.39 1.36 -5.42
N VAL A 430 -0.42 1.76 -4.43
CA VAL A 430 -1.86 2.02 -4.56
C VAL A 430 -2.12 3.51 -4.36
N GLN A 431 -2.63 4.17 -5.41
CA GLN A 431 -2.95 5.59 -5.42
C GLN A 431 -4.47 5.83 -5.39
N SER A 432 -5.26 4.76 -5.57
CA SER A 432 -6.73 4.83 -5.56
C SER A 432 -7.29 4.93 -4.15
N ARG A 433 -8.32 5.76 -3.96
CA ARG A 433 -9.15 5.71 -2.76
C ARG A 433 -10.12 4.54 -2.84
N SER A 434 -10.19 3.79 -1.77
CA SER A 434 -11.03 2.58 -1.65
C SER A 434 -11.49 2.41 -0.20
N TYR A 435 -12.12 1.28 0.13
CA TYR A 435 -12.39 0.90 1.53
C TYR A 435 -11.31 -0.04 2.11
N TRP A 436 -10.32 -0.43 1.30
CA TRP A 436 -9.35 -1.46 1.66
C TRP A 436 -8.26 -0.94 2.62
N ALA A 437 -7.28 -0.21 2.11
CA ALA A 437 -6.19 0.42 2.86
C ALA A 437 -5.94 1.82 2.28
N PRO A 438 -5.35 2.75 3.02
CA PRO A 438 -5.15 4.11 2.53
C PRO A 438 -4.28 4.14 1.27
N ALA A 439 -4.71 4.94 0.30
CA ALA A 439 -3.82 5.38 -0.76
C ALA A 439 -2.61 6.12 -0.14
N ASN A 440 -1.49 6.09 -0.83
CA ASN A 440 -0.30 6.80 -0.39
C ASN A 440 -0.58 8.33 -0.28
N ILE A 441 -0.14 8.93 0.83
CA ILE A 441 -0.23 10.38 1.07
C ILE A 441 1.06 11.12 0.68
N GLY A 442 1.99 10.43 0.07
CA GLY A 442 3.27 10.91 -0.43
C GLY A 442 3.82 9.93 -1.47
N PRO A 443 4.96 10.22 -2.09
CA PRO A 443 5.51 9.41 -3.19
C PRO A 443 6.23 8.15 -2.66
N TYR A 444 5.50 7.21 -2.07
CA TYR A 444 5.99 5.93 -1.56
C TYR A 444 5.01 4.80 -1.90
N SER A 445 5.49 3.56 -1.97
CA SER A 445 4.66 2.36 -2.10
C SER A 445 4.22 1.87 -0.72
N GLN A 446 3.02 1.30 -0.59
CA GLN A 446 2.53 0.72 0.67
C GLN A 446 3.42 -0.43 1.13
N ALA A 447 3.88 -1.27 0.18
CA ALA A 447 4.86 -2.31 0.47
C ALA A 447 5.77 -2.57 -0.73
N VAL A 448 6.98 -3.05 -0.44
CA VAL A 448 7.95 -3.53 -1.44
C VAL A 448 8.49 -4.86 -0.97
N MET A 449 8.34 -5.87 -1.83
CA MET A 449 8.94 -7.18 -1.65
C MET A 449 10.24 -7.26 -2.46
N VAL A 450 11.33 -7.65 -1.82
CA VAL A 450 12.63 -7.94 -2.44
C VAL A 450 13.21 -9.20 -1.83
N GLY A 451 13.41 -10.23 -2.69
CA GLY A 451 13.75 -11.57 -2.20
C GLY A 451 12.72 -12.10 -1.21
N SER A 452 13.18 -12.54 -0.06
CA SER A 452 12.32 -13.06 1.00
C SER A 452 11.80 -12.01 1.99
N LYS A 453 12.05 -10.72 1.76
CA LYS A 453 11.65 -9.64 2.66
C LYS A 453 10.54 -8.78 2.06
N ILE A 454 9.58 -8.41 2.89
CA ILE A 454 8.53 -7.44 2.59
C ILE A 454 8.70 -6.27 3.56
N PHE A 455 9.01 -5.10 3.01
CA PHE A 455 8.99 -3.84 3.75
C PHE A 455 7.61 -3.23 3.61
N VAL A 456 6.99 -2.84 4.72
CA VAL A 456 5.72 -2.10 4.75
C VAL A 456 6.02 -0.68 5.19
N SER A 457 5.52 0.29 4.45
CA SER A 457 5.61 1.71 4.83
C SER A 457 4.91 1.98 6.14
N GLY A 458 5.33 3.00 6.85
CA GLY A 458 4.64 3.47 8.03
C GLY A 458 3.14 3.67 7.76
N GLN A 459 2.30 2.99 8.54
CA GLN A 459 0.85 3.07 8.45
C GLN A 459 0.31 3.89 9.61
N ILE A 460 -0.47 4.91 9.28
CA ILE A 460 -1.25 5.72 10.24
C ILE A 460 -2.74 5.40 10.11
N GLY A 461 -3.53 5.73 11.12
CA GLY A 461 -4.96 5.36 11.20
C GLY A 461 -5.87 6.18 10.28
N LEU A 462 -5.56 6.30 8.98
CA LEU A 462 -6.42 6.98 8.01
C LEU A 462 -7.65 6.16 7.64
N ILE A 463 -8.80 6.80 7.53
CA ILE A 463 -10.00 6.24 6.90
C ILE A 463 -9.72 6.14 5.39
N PRO A 464 -9.66 4.94 4.78
CA PRO A 464 -9.16 4.80 3.40
C PRO A 464 -9.98 5.56 2.35
N ALA A 465 -11.30 5.61 2.51
CA ALA A 465 -12.20 6.29 1.57
C ALA A 465 -12.00 7.81 1.51
N SER A 466 -11.65 8.45 2.63
CA SER A 466 -11.52 9.91 2.73
C SER A 466 -10.07 10.38 2.84
N LEU A 467 -9.14 9.55 3.29
CA LEU A 467 -7.76 9.88 3.68
C LEU A 467 -7.70 10.91 4.82
N THR A 468 -8.66 10.85 5.73
CA THR A 468 -8.72 11.65 6.96
C THR A 468 -8.54 10.75 8.18
N LEU A 469 -8.03 11.29 9.26
CA LEU A 469 -8.04 10.60 10.55
C LEU A 469 -9.45 10.52 11.11
N PRO A 470 -9.74 9.55 12.01
CA PRO A 470 -10.99 9.50 12.77
C PRO A 470 -11.27 10.81 13.52
N SER A 471 -12.53 11.18 13.64
CA SER A 471 -12.96 12.37 14.38
C SER A 471 -14.16 12.03 15.27
N PRO A 472 -14.08 12.27 16.60
CA PRO A 472 -12.95 12.88 17.33
C PRO A 472 -11.69 11.99 17.31
N SER A 473 -10.51 12.61 17.46
CA SER A 473 -9.23 11.90 17.49
C SER A 473 -9.15 10.94 18.68
N SER A 474 -8.76 9.70 18.41
CA SER A 474 -8.63 8.62 19.40
C SER A 474 -7.39 7.79 19.09
N PHE A 475 -6.44 7.74 20.03
CA PHE A 475 -5.24 6.92 19.90
C PHE A 475 -5.59 5.45 19.65
N LEU A 476 -6.54 4.91 20.41
CA LEU A 476 -6.95 3.51 20.30
C LEU A 476 -7.50 3.20 18.90
N GLU A 477 -8.39 4.04 18.39
CA GLU A 477 -8.98 3.87 17.06
C GLU A 477 -7.93 3.97 15.96
N GLU A 478 -7.04 4.97 16.04
CA GLU A 478 -5.93 5.11 15.08
C GLU A 478 -4.97 3.91 15.13
N ALA A 479 -4.64 3.40 16.33
CA ALA A 479 -3.73 2.27 16.51
C ALA A 479 -4.31 0.97 15.96
N VAL A 480 -5.59 0.70 16.22
CA VAL A 480 -6.28 -0.49 15.71
C VAL A 480 -6.42 -0.41 14.19
N LEU A 481 -6.87 0.74 13.67
CA LEU A 481 -7.09 0.95 12.24
C LEU A 481 -5.78 0.85 11.44
N SER A 482 -4.69 1.41 11.95
CA SER A 482 -3.39 1.36 11.27
C SER A 482 -2.78 -0.04 11.24
N LEU A 483 -2.99 -0.86 12.28
CA LEU A 483 -2.60 -2.27 12.26
C LEU A 483 -3.44 -3.10 11.27
N GLN A 484 -4.75 -2.81 11.16
CA GLN A 484 -5.58 -3.42 10.12
C GLN A 484 -5.04 -3.10 8.72
N HIS A 485 -4.55 -1.87 8.48
CA HIS A 485 -3.94 -1.53 7.20
C HIS A 485 -2.69 -2.37 6.94
N VAL A 486 -1.83 -2.56 7.94
CA VAL A 486 -0.65 -3.47 7.82
C VAL A 486 -1.09 -4.87 7.43
N GLN A 487 -2.09 -5.44 8.09
CA GLN A 487 -2.59 -6.79 7.80
C GLN A 487 -3.13 -6.89 6.38
N ARG A 488 -3.98 -5.95 5.96
CA ARG A 488 -4.55 -5.92 4.60
C ARG A 488 -3.48 -5.81 3.53
N ILE A 489 -2.43 -5.00 3.76
CA ILE A 489 -1.28 -4.86 2.86
C ILE A 489 -0.51 -6.18 2.77
N LEU A 490 -0.17 -6.82 3.89
CA LEU A 490 0.55 -8.09 3.90
C LEU A 490 -0.24 -9.25 3.29
N ALA A 491 -1.58 -9.22 3.41
CA ALA A 491 -2.45 -10.22 2.80
C ALA A 491 -2.33 -10.27 1.27
N THR A 492 -2.03 -9.14 0.59
CA THR A 492 -1.81 -9.12 -0.86
C THR A 492 -0.57 -9.88 -1.31
N PHE A 493 0.39 -10.10 -0.41
CA PHE A 493 1.58 -10.92 -0.64
C PHE A 493 1.42 -12.36 -0.10
N GLN A 494 0.21 -12.75 0.32
CA GLN A 494 -0.08 -14.04 0.95
C GLN A 494 0.79 -14.32 2.18
N SER A 495 1.25 -13.27 2.86
CA SER A 495 2.21 -13.33 3.95
C SER A 495 1.75 -12.62 5.23
N PRO A 496 0.45 -12.62 5.61
CA PRO A 496 -0.01 -11.84 6.75
C PRO A 496 0.54 -12.33 8.10
N GLN A 497 1.02 -13.58 8.18
CA GLN A 497 1.47 -14.22 9.43
C GLN A 497 2.98 -14.10 9.69
N TRP A 498 3.75 -13.55 8.72
CA TRP A 498 5.21 -13.63 8.73
C TRP A 498 5.89 -12.32 9.12
N ILE A 499 5.30 -11.56 10.04
CA ILE A 499 5.93 -10.35 10.57
C ILE A 499 7.21 -10.76 11.33
N GLU A 500 8.31 -10.07 11.05
CA GLU A 500 9.61 -10.29 11.68
C GLU A 500 9.93 -9.24 12.74
N SER A 501 9.51 -8.00 12.52
CA SER A 501 9.75 -6.88 13.43
C SER A 501 8.79 -5.72 13.21
N ILE A 502 8.56 -4.97 14.27
CA ILE A 502 7.69 -3.79 14.26
C ILE A 502 8.38 -2.63 14.99
N ILE A 503 8.26 -1.44 14.42
CA ILE A 503 8.50 -0.18 15.12
C ILE A 503 7.16 0.56 15.20
N CYS A 504 6.75 0.89 16.42
CA CYS A 504 5.57 1.70 16.70
C CYS A 504 6.00 3.10 17.11
N TYR A 505 5.77 4.07 16.27
CA TYR A 505 5.97 5.48 16.58
C TYR A 505 4.69 6.07 17.16
N MET A 506 4.81 6.88 18.22
CA MET A 506 3.70 7.59 18.83
C MET A 506 4.13 9.00 19.23
N VAL A 507 3.18 9.92 19.27
CA VAL A 507 3.47 11.32 19.62
C VAL A 507 3.41 11.58 21.13
N ASP A 508 2.94 10.62 21.92
CA ASP A 508 2.86 10.70 23.38
C ASP A 508 3.05 9.30 24.00
N ILE A 509 4.14 9.12 24.75
CA ILE A 509 4.48 7.85 25.40
C ILE A 509 3.46 7.44 26.47
N SER A 510 2.61 8.35 26.92
CA SER A 510 1.51 8.02 27.86
C SER A 510 0.55 6.95 27.28
N HIS A 511 0.52 6.79 25.97
CA HIS A 511 -0.24 5.76 25.26
C HIS A 511 0.47 4.40 25.13
N LEU A 512 1.68 4.24 25.69
CA LEU A 512 2.47 3.00 25.57
C LEU A 512 1.68 1.75 25.93
N GLU A 513 0.96 1.77 27.07
CA GLU A 513 0.18 0.61 27.50
C GLU A 513 -0.99 0.32 26.56
N GLN A 514 -1.63 1.34 26.02
CA GLN A 514 -2.66 1.13 24.99
C GLN A 514 -2.07 0.49 23.73
N ALA A 515 -0.92 0.98 23.26
CA ALA A 515 -0.25 0.41 22.09
C ALA A 515 0.16 -1.05 22.32
N ARG A 516 0.69 -1.37 23.53
CA ARG A 516 1.02 -2.75 23.94
C ARG A 516 -0.21 -3.65 23.96
N MET A 517 -1.31 -3.15 24.49
CA MET A 517 -2.57 -3.92 24.56
C MET A 517 -3.15 -4.16 23.17
N VAL A 518 -3.17 -3.15 22.30
CA VAL A 518 -3.58 -3.30 20.89
C VAL A 518 -2.73 -4.37 20.21
N TRP A 519 -1.41 -4.31 20.35
CA TRP A 519 -0.51 -5.32 19.79
C TRP A 519 -0.81 -6.72 20.38
N LYS A 520 -0.96 -6.83 21.68
CA LYS A 520 -1.24 -8.10 22.36
C LYS A 520 -2.55 -8.75 21.87
N CYS A 521 -3.63 -7.97 21.72
CA CYS A 521 -4.90 -8.49 21.24
C CYS A 521 -4.81 -8.95 19.77
N THR A 522 -4.02 -8.28 18.94
CA THR A 522 -3.83 -8.63 17.53
C THR A 522 -2.74 -9.69 17.32
N GLN A 523 -1.85 -9.91 18.29
CA GLN A 523 -0.72 -10.84 18.18
C GLN A 523 -1.14 -12.28 17.85
N SER A 524 -2.32 -12.72 18.26
CA SER A 524 -2.85 -14.06 17.95
C SER A 524 -3.03 -14.32 16.44
N MET A 525 -3.09 -13.26 15.63
CA MET A 525 -3.16 -13.35 14.17
C MET A 525 -1.80 -13.64 13.53
N TYR A 526 -0.70 -13.52 14.30
CA TYR A 526 0.68 -13.60 13.82
C TYR A 526 1.45 -14.70 14.56
N LYS A 527 2.69 -14.95 14.10
CA LYS A 527 3.59 -15.86 14.82
C LYS A 527 3.94 -15.31 16.20
N GLU A 528 4.18 -16.20 17.16
CA GLU A 528 4.60 -15.85 18.51
C GLU A 528 5.98 -15.14 18.52
N ASN A 529 6.19 -14.27 19.53
CA ASN A 529 7.47 -13.60 19.82
C ASN A 529 8.00 -12.61 18.78
N ILE A 530 7.09 -11.84 18.15
CA ILE A 530 7.52 -10.72 17.29
C ILE A 530 8.06 -9.58 18.15
N PRO A 531 9.30 -9.10 17.90
CA PRO A 531 9.85 -7.97 18.63
C PRO A 531 9.19 -6.66 18.18
N VAL A 532 8.77 -5.83 19.14
CA VAL A 532 8.21 -4.49 18.90
C VAL A 532 8.98 -3.44 19.70
N LEU A 533 9.41 -2.39 19.02
CA LEU A 533 10.01 -1.21 19.60
C LEU A 533 9.01 -0.05 19.56
N PHE A 534 8.75 0.55 20.71
CA PHE A 534 7.86 1.70 20.85
C PHE A 534 8.69 2.97 21.04
N LEU A 535 8.39 4.01 20.25
CA LEU A 535 9.16 5.25 20.20
C LEU A 535 8.24 6.47 20.29
N GLU A 536 8.56 7.40 21.16
CA GLU A 536 7.91 8.72 21.15
C GLU A 536 8.68 9.66 20.25
N VAL A 537 8.00 10.16 19.22
CA VAL A 537 8.52 11.11 18.24
C VAL A 537 7.78 12.45 18.36
N SER A 538 8.38 13.52 17.79
CA SER A 538 7.80 14.85 17.94
C SER A 538 6.46 15.00 17.21
N GLU A 539 6.39 14.53 15.98
CA GLU A 539 5.21 14.65 15.11
C GLU A 539 5.15 13.47 14.12
N LEU A 540 3.92 13.12 13.68
CA LEU A 540 3.63 12.15 12.64
C LEU A 540 2.86 12.79 11.48
N PRO A 541 2.86 12.20 10.27
CA PRO A 541 2.14 12.74 9.12
C PRO A 541 0.66 12.95 9.42
N LYS A 542 0.06 14.01 8.87
CA LYS A 542 -1.37 14.36 9.07
C LYS A 542 -1.77 14.67 10.51
N GLY A 543 -0.83 14.74 11.45
CA GLY A 543 -1.13 14.88 12.88
C GLY A 543 -1.63 13.59 13.51
N ALA A 544 -1.26 12.44 12.97
CA ALA A 544 -1.58 11.14 13.52
C ALA A 544 -0.96 10.96 14.91
N LEU A 545 -1.60 10.15 15.75
CA LEU A 545 -1.14 9.85 17.10
C LEU A 545 -0.20 8.63 17.13
N VAL A 546 -0.28 7.77 16.11
CA VAL A 546 0.48 6.52 16.03
C VAL A 546 0.76 6.14 14.58
N GLU A 547 1.94 5.50 14.35
CA GLU A 547 2.36 4.93 13.06
C GLU A 547 3.05 3.58 13.30
N TRP A 548 2.69 2.55 12.53
CA TRP A 548 3.33 1.24 12.58
C TRP A 548 4.16 0.99 11.33
N GLN A 549 5.45 0.76 11.51
CA GLN A 549 6.39 0.34 10.47
C GLN A 549 6.70 -1.14 10.66
N VAL A 550 6.61 -1.93 9.58
CA VAL A 550 6.70 -3.39 9.67
C VAL A 550 7.68 -3.94 8.64
N VAL A 551 8.44 -4.94 9.04
CA VAL A 551 9.19 -5.83 8.15
C VAL A 551 8.66 -7.24 8.31
N ALA A 552 8.37 -7.90 7.19
CA ALA A 552 7.85 -9.25 7.14
C ALA A 552 8.67 -10.13 6.19
N GLY A 553 8.56 -11.45 6.36
CA GLY A 553 9.11 -12.45 5.44
C GLY A 553 8.07 -12.96 4.45
N THR A 554 8.51 -13.62 3.39
CA THR A 554 7.63 -14.35 2.46
C THR A 554 7.43 -15.78 2.92
N CYS A 555 6.21 -16.34 2.70
CA CYS A 555 6.00 -17.77 2.81
C CYS A 555 6.66 -18.47 1.61
N GLN A 556 7.84 -19.04 1.77
CA GLN A 556 8.36 -19.97 0.75
C GLN A 556 7.58 -21.28 0.87
N SER A 557 6.81 -21.64 -0.15
CA SER A 557 6.31 -23.00 -0.31
C SER A 557 7.53 -23.93 -0.48
N SER A 558 7.65 -24.91 0.40
CA SER A 558 8.65 -25.98 0.35
C SER A 558 8.34 -26.94 -0.82
N SER A 559 8.41 -26.48 -2.08
CA SER A 559 8.11 -27.29 -3.24
C SER A 559 9.32 -27.62 -4.13
N ASP A 560 10.56 -27.23 -3.72
CA ASP A 560 11.76 -27.65 -4.45
C ASP A 560 12.91 -27.92 -3.47
N GLN A 561 12.83 -29.03 -2.72
CA GLN A 561 13.98 -29.80 -2.26
C GLN A 561 13.46 -31.03 -1.49
N ASP A 562 13.24 -32.12 -2.20
CA ASP A 562 13.38 -33.47 -1.67
C ASP A 562 14.86 -33.70 -1.41
N ASP A 563 15.35 -33.29 -0.24
CA ASP A 563 16.57 -33.83 0.35
C ASP A 563 16.34 -33.94 1.85
N GLU A 564 16.19 -35.19 2.27
CA GLU A 564 16.12 -35.67 3.63
C GLU A 564 17.38 -35.27 4.41
N ASP A 565 17.34 -34.20 5.19
CA ASP A 565 18.23 -33.99 6.32
C ASP A 565 17.37 -33.74 7.58
N GLU A 566 17.02 -34.84 8.26
CA GLU A 566 16.24 -34.89 9.50
C GLU A 566 16.95 -34.30 10.73
N ASP A 567 18.18 -33.78 10.63
CA ASP A 567 19.00 -33.32 11.76
C ASP A 567 19.25 -31.80 11.84
N ALA A 568 18.44 -30.95 11.20
CA ALA A 568 18.57 -29.51 11.39
C ALA A 568 17.88 -29.06 12.69
N PRO A 569 18.60 -28.42 13.65
CA PRO A 569 18.03 -27.96 14.90
C PRO A 569 16.91 -26.94 14.65
N GLY A 570 15.79 -27.09 15.38
CA GLY A 570 14.60 -26.19 15.31
C GLY A 570 14.95 -24.70 15.47
N PRO A 571 14.04 -23.73 15.15
CA PRO A 571 14.32 -22.32 15.32
C PRO A 571 14.72 -22.07 16.77
N GLU A 572 16.00 -21.74 16.99
CA GLU A 572 16.47 -21.31 18.30
C GLU A 572 15.90 -19.91 18.56
N ASN A 573 14.91 -19.84 19.43
CA ASN A 573 14.51 -18.58 20.04
C ASN A 573 15.65 -18.16 20.97
N ILE A 574 16.41 -17.15 20.60
CA ILE A 574 17.37 -16.53 21.50
C ILE A 574 16.58 -15.66 22.47
N SER A 575 15.89 -16.28 23.40
CA SER A 575 15.34 -15.62 24.58
C SER A 575 16.37 -15.75 25.70
N GLY A 576 17.23 -14.76 25.82
CA GLY A 576 18.01 -14.62 27.05
C GLY A 576 17.06 -14.29 28.20
N HIS A 577 17.33 -14.86 29.38
CA HIS A 577 16.55 -14.64 30.63
C HIS A 577 16.67 -13.21 31.20
N GLN A 578 16.89 -12.19 30.35
CA GLN A 578 16.97 -10.79 30.77
C GLN A 578 15.93 -9.95 30.06
N PRO A 579 15.23 -9.03 30.76
CA PRO A 579 14.07 -8.31 30.26
C PRO A 579 14.37 -7.26 29.16
N ALA A 580 15.60 -7.18 28.64
CA ALA A 580 16.05 -6.14 27.75
C ALA A 580 16.30 -6.58 26.31
N PHE A 581 16.11 -7.86 25.95
CA PHE A 581 16.42 -8.36 24.61
C PHE A 581 15.29 -9.23 24.05
N SER A 582 14.88 -8.91 22.82
CA SER A 582 13.96 -9.74 22.02
C SER A 582 14.49 -9.81 20.58
N GLY A 583 14.70 -11.00 20.06
CA GLY A 583 15.18 -11.23 18.71
C GLY A 583 14.40 -12.34 18.00
N CYS A 584 14.23 -12.23 16.71
CA CYS A 584 13.59 -13.26 15.88
C CYS A 584 14.53 -13.67 14.75
N ASN A 585 14.77 -14.97 14.60
CA ASN A 585 15.45 -15.57 13.46
C ASN A 585 14.41 -16.06 12.46
N SER A 586 14.45 -15.57 11.22
CA SER A 586 13.69 -16.15 10.12
C SER A 586 14.59 -17.11 9.33
N ARG A 587 14.26 -18.40 9.30
CA ARG A 587 15.02 -19.43 8.58
C ARG A 587 14.96 -19.31 7.06
N SER A 588 13.93 -18.65 6.54
CA SER A 588 13.74 -18.48 5.09
C SER A 588 14.55 -17.34 4.50
N SER A 589 15.11 -16.46 5.35
CA SER A 589 15.90 -15.31 4.91
C SER A 589 17.33 -15.41 5.46
N GLN A 590 18.29 -15.22 4.61
CA GLN A 590 19.70 -15.06 5.00
C GLN A 590 19.93 -13.76 5.81
N THR A 591 18.89 -13.22 6.43
CA THR A 591 18.94 -11.97 7.19
C THR A 591 18.40 -12.16 8.60
N LEU A 592 19.08 -11.55 9.55
CA LEU A 592 18.72 -11.47 10.96
C LEU A 592 18.17 -10.07 11.25
N THR A 593 17.02 -9.99 11.90
CA THR A 593 16.48 -8.73 12.44
C THR A 593 16.45 -8.80 13.95
N VAL A 594 16.96 -7.76 14.60
CA VAL A 594 17.09 -7.68 16.06
C VAL A 594 16.55 -6.34 16.54
N ILE A 595 15.73 -6.37 17.59
CA ILE A 595 15.34 -5.19 18.34
C ILE A 595 15.85 -5.35 19.77
N GLY A 596 16.44 -4.31 20.31
CA GLY A 596 16.97 -4.34 21.68
C GLY A 596 17.07 -2.97 22.30
N THR A 597 17.44 -2.95 23.56
CA THR A 597 17.75 -1.75 24.33
C THR A 597 19.12 -1.90 25.00
N VAL A 598 19.76 -0.76 25.24
CA VAL A 598 21.04 -0.72 25.94
C VAL A 598 20.77 -0.32 27.39
N SER A 599 21.13 -1.21 28.32
CA SER A 599 21.07 -0.93 29.76
C SER A 599 22.21 -0.01 30.20
N ASN A 600 21.96 0.77 31.26
CA ASN A 600 23.00 1.55 31.94
C ASN A 600 23.98 0.68 32.78
N ASP A 601 23.66 -0.63 32.93
CA ASP A 601 24.49 -1.57 33.68
C ASP A 601 25.62 -2.12 32.79
N PRO A 602 26.90 -1.80 33.06
CA PRO A 602 28.01 -2.26 32.23
C PRO A 602 28.27 -3.77 32.27
N ASP A 603 27.68 -4.49 33.22
CA ASP A 603 27.85 -5.95 33.35
C ASP A 603 26.89 -6.78 32.48
N ILE A 604 25.93 -6.14 31.80
CA ILE A 604 25.00 -6.81 30.92
C ILE A 604 25.52 -6.75 29.47
N SER A 605 26.54 -7.55 29.14
CA SER A 605 26.92 -7.78 27.76
C SER A 605 25.92 -8.74 27.11
N THR A 606 25.06 -8.23 26.24
CA THR A 606 24.20 -9.05 25.38
C THR A 606 25.07 -9.88 24.44
N GLN A 607 25.10 -11.20 24.61
CA GLN A 607 25.76 -12.10 23.67
C GLN A 607 24.91 -12.26 22.41
N LEU A 608 24.91 -11.21 21.58
CA LEU A 608 24.42 -11.36 20.21
C LEU A 608 25.42 -12.23 19.39
N PRO A 609 24.93 -13.01 18.42
CA PRO A 609 25.81 -13.69 17.48
C PRO A 609 26.68 -12.63 16.78
N ARG A 610 27.94 -12.59 17.17
CA ARG A 610 28.90 -11.48 16.95
C ARG A 610 29.21 -11.15 15.50
N HIS A 611 28.67 -11.89 14.51
CA HIS A 611 29.26 -11.89 13.17
C HIS A 611 28.31 -11.42 12.07
N HIS A 612 27.07 -10.96 12.38
CA HIS A 612 26.03 -10.89 11.35
C HIS A 612 25.31 -9.55 11.19
N LEU A 613 25.45 -8.59 12.10
CA LEU A 613 24.79 -7.29 11.98
C LEU A 613 25.53 -6.41 10.97
N THR A 614 24.78 -5.67 10.15
CA THR A 614 25.32 -4.79 9.11
C THR A 614 24.73 -3.39 9.18
N TYR A 615 23.48 -3.28 9.59
CA TYR A 615 22.78 -2.01 9.75
C TYR A 615 22.18 -1.91 11.13
N ILE A 616 22.36 -0.78 11.78
CA ILE A 616 21.85 -0.49 13.11
C ILE A 616 21.19 0.88 13.06
N ARG A 617 19.87 0.91 13.28
CA ARG A 617 19.14 2.15 13.51
C ARG A 617 18.95 2.30 15.01
N GLY A 618 19.79 3.12 15.62
CA GLY A 618 19.74 3.44 17.04
C GLY A 618 18.79 4.59 17.33
N PHE A 619 18.08 4.50 18.43
CA PHE A 619 17.22 5.55 18.95
C PHE A 619 17.70 5.89 20.35
N HIS A 620 17.91 7.17 20.64
CA HIS A 620 18.35 7.63 21.95
C HIS A 620 17.42 8.69 22.50
N SER A 621 17.21 8.68 23.82
CA SER A 621 16.41 9.72 24.47
C SER A 621 17.11 11.08 24.41
N THR A 622 16.34 12.13 24.53
CA THR A 622 16.84 13.52 24.52
C THR A 622 17.85 13.82 25.63
N GLY A 623 17.94 12.94 26.66
CA GLY A 623 18.89 13.05 27.76
C GLY A 623 20.30 12.57 27.44
N ILE A 624 20.53 11.93 26.31
CA ILE A 624 21.82 11.33 25.95
C ILE A 624 22.36 11.99 24.68
N SER A 625 23.65 12.29 24.64
CA SER A 625 24.30 12.79 23.43
C SER A 625 24.42 11.67 22.39
N VAL A 626 24.44 12.05 21.11
CA VAL A 626 24.61 11.10 19.98
C VAL A 626 25.92 10.30 20.15
N ASP A 627 27.02 10.94 20.56
CA ASP A 627 28.30 10.25 20.75
C ASP A 627 28.24 9.22 21.88
N GLU A 628 27.50 9.52 22.96
CA GLU A 628 27.29 8.59 24.06
C GLU A 628 26.40 7.43 23.63
N ALA A 629 25.30 7.69 22.89
CA ALA A 629 24.43 6.69 22.36
C ALA A 629 25.18 5.74 21.42
N GLU A 630 25.98 6.29 20.50
CA GLU A 630 26.80 5.51 19.57
C GLU A 630 27.80 4.63 20.33
N ARG A 631 28.49 5.18 21.33
CA ARG A 631 29.44 4.46 22.15
C ARG A 631 28.77 3.30 22.89
N ARG A 632 27.63 3.53 23.53
CA ARG A 632 26.89 2.51 24.27
C ARG A 632 26.38 1.40 23.35
N ILE A 633 25.81 1.72 22.17
CA ILE A 633 25.39 0.74 21.19
C ILE A 633 26.57 -0.11 20.73
N LYS A 634 27.69 0.51 20.35
CA LYS A 634 28.90 -0.19 19.95
C LYS A 634 29.44 -1.11 21.06
N SER A 635 29.45 -0.65 22.29
CA SER A 635 29.87 -1.45 23.44
C SER A 635 28.94 -2.62 23.71
N SER A 636 27.63 -2.38 23.73
CA SER A 636 26.61 -3.40 23.97
C SER A 636 26.61 -4.51 22.93
N LEU A 637 26.84 -4.14 21.66
CA LEU A 637 26.93 -5.08 20.56
C LEU A 637 28.34 -5.68 20.40
N SER A 638 29.28 -5.37 21.32
CA SER A 638 30.69 -5.79 21.27
C SER A 638 31.38 -5.47 19.93
N LEU A 639 31.02 -4.32 19.32
CA LEU A 639 31.64 -3.84 18.09
C LEU A 639 33.02 -3.24 18.40
N THR A 640 34.07 -3.82 17.85
CA THR A 640 35.45 -3.30 18.01
C THR A 640 35.71 -2.17 17.03
N GLN A 641 36.64 -1.24 17.37
CA GLN A 641 37.00 -0.11 16.50
C GLN A 641 37.45 -0.53 15.09
N GLU A 642 38.10 -1.69 14.95
CA GLU A 642 38.58 -2.22 13.66
C GLU A 642 37.47 -2.71 12.74
N LYS A 643 36.27 -2.92 13.28
CA LYS A 643 35.11 -3.42 12.52
C LYS A 643 33.99 -2.37 12.32
N VAL A 644 34.19 -1.15 12.80
CA VAL A 644 33.15 -0.09 12.73
C VAL A 644 32.84 0.32 11.29
N GLU A 645 33.81 0.23 10.37
CA GLU A 645 33.62 0.51 8.94
C GLU A 645 32.71 -0.51 8.24
N ASP A 646 32.49 -1.68 8.85
CA ASP A 646 31.63 -2.74 8.32
C ASP A 646 30.14 -2.53 8.65
N TYR A 647 29.78 -1.52 9.44
CA TYR A 647 28.42 -1.28 9.90
C TYR A 647 27.89 0.08 9.45
N ALA A 648 26.67 0.09 8.90
CA ALA A 648 25.91 1.33 8.71
C ALA A 648 25.11 1.63 9.98
N ILE A 649 25.48 2.70 10.70
CA ILE A 649 24.82 3.12 11.94
C ILE A 649 24.11 4.45 11.69
N SER A 650 22.80 4.45 11.92
CA SER A 650 21.95 5.65 11.96
C SER A 650 21.48 5.90 13.38
N LEU A 651 21.54 7.12 13.84
CA LEU A 651 21.06 7.51 15.16
C LEU A 651 19.96 8.55 15.07
N VAL A 652 18.85 8.27 15.73
CA VAL A 652 17.65 9.13 15.77
C VAL A 652 17.37 9.50 17.22
N CYS A 653 17.35 10.81 17.51
CA CYS A 653 16.92 11.30 18.80
C CYS A 653 15.39 11.21 18.93
N VAL A 654 14.90 10.55 19.96
CA VAL A 654 13.48 10.40 20.26
C VAL A 654 13.17 10.87 21.68
N ASN A 655 11.92 11.17 21.97
CA ASN A 655 11.55 11.70 23.28
C ASN A 655 11.54 10.60 24.36
N ALA A 656 11.05 9.40 24.01
CA ALA A 656 11.05 8.25 24.91
C ALA A 656 11.05 6.92 24.15
N ILE A 657 11.43 5.83 24.83
CA ILE A 657 11.60 4.49 24.27
C ILE A 657 10.94 3.46 25.17
N GLY A 658 10.25 2.49 24.60
CA GLY A 658 9.65 1.34 25.31
C GLY A 658 9.77 0.04 24.51
N LEU A 659 9.64 -1.09 25.21
CA LEU A 659 9.57 -2.43 24.64
C LEU A 659 8.20 -3.06 24.91
N ASN A 660 7.96 -4.29 24.40
CA ASN A 660 6.75 -5.07 24.68
C ASN A 660 6.45 -5.25 26.17
N THR A 661 7.49 -5.29 27.00
CA THR A 661 7.40 -5.42 28.46
C THR A 661 8.44 -4.52 29.11
N GLY A 662 8.20 -4.07 30.34
CA GLY A 662 9.15 -3.25 31.11
C GLY A 662 8.84 -1.76 31.15
N PRO A 663 9.70 -0.95 31.77
CA PRO A 663 9.48 0.48 31.96
C PRO A 663 9.52 1.26 30.64
N ALA A 664 8.91 2.45 30.63
CA ALA A 664 8.90 3.36 29.49
C ALA A 664 10.17 4.23 29.37
N ASP A 665 11.02 4.25 30.41
CA ASP A 665 12.22 5.10 30.49
C ASP A 665 13.47 4.30 30.12
N LEU A 666 13.60 4.01 28.83
CA LEU A 666 14.83 3.44 28.28
C LEU A 666 15.63 4.54 27.59
N ASP A 667 16.93 4.59 27.88
CA ASP A 667 17.80 5.61 27.29
C ASP A 667 18.12 5.37 25.82
N ILE A 668 18.24 4.11 25.43
CA ILE A 668 18.65 3.71 24.08
C ILE A 668 17.88 2.47 23.65
N GLY A 669 17.29 2.55 22.47
CA GLY A 669 16.74 1.41 21.73
C GLY A 669 17.44 1.26 20.39
N TYR A 670 17.43 0.08 19.83
CA TYR A 670 17.97 -0.11 18.48
C TYR A 670 17.20 -1.18 17.69
N TYR A 671 17.16 -0.97 16.40
CA TYR A 671 16.74 -1.92 15.38
C TYR A 671 17.96 -2.26 14.54
N ALA A 672 18.26 -3.52 14.35
CA ALA A 672 19.41 -3.93 13.59
C ALA A 672 19.03 -5.01 12.56
N MET A 673 19.66 -4.94 11.40
CA MET A 673 19.58 -5.97 10.35
C MET A 673 20.96 -6.50 10.04
N GLY A 674 21.04 -7.78 9.73
CA GLY A 674 22.27 -8.45 9.35
C GLY A 674 22.04 -9.67 8.49
N SER A 675 23.11 -10.37 8.14
CA SER A 675 23.10 -11.61 7.37
C SER A 675 23.37 -12.80 8.27
N LEU A 676 22.59 -13.87 8.12
CA LEU A 676 22.94 -15.19 8.65
C LEU A 676 23.92 -15.82 7.66
N LEU A 677 25.12 -16.15 8.13
CA LEU A 677 26.10 -16.92 7.35
C LEU A 677 25.81 -18.41 7.47
#